data_9edf485e48a44a0f5ccfca0729701d5b
#
_entry.id   9edf485e48a44a0f5ccfca0729701d5b
#
_cell.length_a   1.000
_cell.length_b   1.000
_cell.length_c   1.000
_cell.angle_alpha   90.00
_cell.angle_beta   90.00
_cell.angle_gamma   90.00
#
_symmetry.space_group_name_H-M   'P 1'
#
loop_
_entity.id
_entity.type
_entity.pdbx_description
1 polymer ?
#
loop_
_entity_poly.entity_id
_entity_poly.type
_entity_poly.pdbx_seq_one_letter_code
_entity_poly.pdbx_strand_id
1 'polypeptide(L)'
;MEKIDTSLKEEKRFVLQGLKDKFEENIKQYHSELYDEANTRLEFIDKLFVLLNWDVYNEQGFSHVYKEVVVEDKVKITGAMKAPDYSFKIGRDRYFFVEAKKPAVRVKTASEPAFQVRRYGYSAKLPLSILTNFEEFAVYDTRIKPEKTDDASVARIFYCTYQEYLNNFEFLYNTFSKEAILKGRLDAFVEENKNKKGTSEVDKELLKTLESWREDLAKNIALNNPKISLHELNLAVQKIVDRIIFLRIAEDKGIEEYEALKQAIQKNKNSPFTPPKIEQKSSIYKALIQLFDRANTKYNSGLFATLSFLDELTIDDKVFINIIEGLYYPDCPYEFSILPVEILGSIYEQFLGKTIRFRGVKGEKHTAIIEEKPEVKKAGGVYYTPEYIVKYIVQRTVGAMTEGKTPAEVAKMRIIDPSCGSGSFLVGAYSYLLAWHLDYYTNTKHLKKALKEGAVYQAMGGAYKLTIEKKQEILLNSIYGVDIDEQAVEVSKLSLYLKLLEDEGKEAASKDELFKHTDLKLLPSLMGNIKCGNALVESDYYLGKEASLFEDLDAMREINVFDWKDTSKGFGQIFEAGGFDCVIGNPPYVSAPTQIESAKLKLQREYLANCRKYTSLYQKWDLYIPFIEKGLTILKDGGIYSSIIPYPFTNQTYAFSLRNMILQNYNLVEIVDLKGTKVFEHATVTNCIPVIRKDTLGGGVWSVFISHIDEEQNIHVSFEKPINELVIDDKNAIWNLEKDNKDTSRHKDLHALGDFCFISIGMVLNADEKTAKGKFKKDDLISEVQDEIHPRKYIEAKDISRYSINRVRYLEYGTKRCPAMIRRPTFYEWYEIPKIFINRLGELIIALDIDNKFIHNDSIIGIALWKDLKGVENKSISASVKRYSHHTREDMEELSDKVNLYYLIAILNSKYASHLLSIQRGGDYHIYPEHIRNLPIPIAPPSDMQALSDYAKQELALHAKLKEARTPQDESTIENAIKALDVQIDTIVYKIYGLTDEEIITLKN
;
A
#
# COMPACT_ATOMS: atom_id res chain seq x y z
N MET A 1 -0.18 41.88 -4.86
CA MET A 1 -1.10 40.73 -4.89
C MET A 1 -2.28 40.86 -3.93
N GLU A 2 -2.09 41.24 -2.67
CA GLU A 2 -3.20 41.38 -1.69
C GLU A 2 -4.30 42.41 -2.03
N LYS A 3 -3.96 43.52 -2.68
CA LYS A 3 -4.97 44.56 -3.04
C LYS A 3 -5.91 44.18 -4.17
N ILE A 4 -5.49 43.31 -5.09
CA ILE A 4 -6.34 42.82 -6.20
C ILE A 4 -7.35 41.80 -5.69
N ASP A 5 -6.96 40.98 -4.73
CA ASP A 5 -7.83 39.94 -4.14
C ASP A 5 -9.01 40.54 -3.33
N THR A 6 -8.80 41.65 -2.67
CA THR A 6 -9.82 42.34 -1.87
C THR A 6 -10.93 42.97 -2.75
N SER A 7 -10.54 43.63 -3.86
CA SER A 7 -11.48 44.24 -4.79
C SER A 7 -12.37 43.21 -5.51
N LEU A 8 -11.82 42.07 -5.91
CA LEU A 8 -12.56 41.00 -6.55
C LEU A 8 -13.56 40.34 -5.59
N LYS A 9 -13.21 40.22 -4.32
CA LYS A 9 -14.11 39.69 -3.31
C LYS A 9 -15.27 40.63 -2.99
N GLU A 10 -15.06 41.96 -3.02
CA GLU A 10 -16.11 42.93 -2.83
C GLU A 10 -17.12 42.90 -3.99
N GLU A 11 -16.67 42.81 -5.25
CA GLU A 11 -17.54 42.66 -6.41
C GLU A 11 -18.41 41.41 -6.29
N LYS A 12 -17.82 40.26 -5.92
CA LYS A 12 -18.56 39.01 -5.72
C LYS A 12 -19.58 39.09 -4.58
N ARG A 13 -19.22 39.78 -3.53
CA ARG A 13 -20.12 40.04 -2.40
C ARG A 13 -21.34 40.89 -2.82
N PHE A 14 -21.13 41.85 -3.69
CA PHE A 14 -22.22 42.64 -4.28
C PHE A 14 -23.17 41.76 -5.14
N VAL A 15 -22.61 40.88 -5.98
CA VAL A 15 -23.42 39.95 -6.79
C VAL A 15 -24.22 39.00 -5.89
N LEU A 16 -23.58 38.49 -4.79
CA LEU A 16 -24.28 37.63 -3.82
C LEU A 16 -25.44 38.37 -3.11
N GLN A 17 -25.24 39.66 -2.78
CA GLN A 17 -26.31 40.51 -2.26
C GLN A 17 -27.52 40.57 -3.24
N GLY A 18 -27.25 40.78 -4.54
CA GLY A 18 -28.31 40.79 -5.56
C GLY A 18 -29.05 39.46 -5.70
N LEU A 19 -28.35 38.33 -5.56
CA LEU A 19 -29.02 37.01 -5.54
C LEU A 19 -29.90 36.82 -4.29
N LYS A 20 -29.42 37.28 -3.16
CA LYS A 20 -30.16 37.27 -1.88
C LYS A 20 -31.44 38.11 -1.98
N ASP A 21 -31.30 39.34 -2.43
CA ASP A 21 -32.43 40.27 -2.56
C ASP A 21 -33.51 39.74 -3.52
N LYS A 22 -33.10 39.22 -4.69
CA LYS A 22 -33.97 38.52 -5.63
C LYS A 22 -34.73 37.36 -5.00
N PHE A 23 -34.04 36.55 -4.16
CA PHE A 23 -34.64 35.40 -3.47
C PHE A 23 -35.64 35.86 -2.41
N GLU A 24 -35.29 36.88 -1.64
CA GLU A 24 -36.15 37.44 -0.58
C GLU A 24 -37.42 38.06 -1.13
N GLU A 25 -37.33 38.84 -2.22
CA GLU A 25 -38.49 39.48 -2.88
C GLU A 25 -39.50 38.48 -3.40
N ASN A 26 -39.08 37.29 -3.84
CA ASN A 26 -39.92 36.31 -4.51
C ASN A 26 -40.10 35.01 -3.73
N ILE A 27 -39.77 34.97 -2.47
CA ILE A 27 -39.72 33.75 -1.63
C ILE A 27 -41.01 32.93 -1.65
N LYS A 28 -42.18 33.59 -1.70
CA LYS A 28 -43.48 32.89 -1.80
C LYS A 28 -43.65 32.14 -3.10
N GLN A 29 -43.12 32.67 -4.19
CA GLN A 29 -43.16 32.03 -5.52
C GLN A 29 -42.24 30.81 -5.54
N TYR A 30 -41.04 30.94 -4.93
CA TYR A 30 -40.06 29.86 -4.89
C TYR A 30 -40.50 28.70 -3.99
N HIS A 31 -41.35 28.93 -3.02
CA HIS A 31 -41.98 27.89 -2.19
C HIS A 31 -43.19 27.22 -2.84
N SER A 32 -43.65 27.68 -4.00
CA SER A 32 -44.79 27.09 -4.70
C SER A 32 -44.47 25.71 -5.27
N GLU A 33 -45.51 24.88 -5.45
CA GLU A 33 -45.37 23.56 -6.08
C GLU A 33 -44.88 23.59 -7.54
N LEU A 34 -45.12 24.72 -8.21
CA LEU A 34 -44.74 24.94 -9.61
C LEU A 34 -43.22 25.25 -9.77
N TYR A 35 -42.53 25.65 -8.71
CA TYR A 35 -41.11 25.95 -8.74
C TYR A 35 -40.33 24.71 -8.39
N ASP A 36 -39.60 24.20 -9.37
CA ASP A 36 -38.90 22.93 -9.27
C ASP A 36 -37.40 23.09 -8.93
N GLU A 37 -36.75 21.98 -8.78
CA GLU A 37 -35.34 21.88 -8.46
C GLU A 37 -34.43 22.36 -9.62
N ALA A 38 -34.88 22.15 -10.88
CA ALA A 38 -34.10 22.56 -12.04
C ALA A 38 -34.03 24.11 -12.13
N ASN A 39 -35.14 24.80 -11.84
CA ASN A 39 -35.15 26.24 -11.75
C ASN A 39 -34.32 26.77 -10.58
N THR A 40 -34.36 26.10 -9.42
CA THR A 40 -33.52 26.45 -8.25
C THR A 40 -32.03 26.37 -8.59
N ARG A 41 -31.63 25.33 -9.33
CA ARG A 41 -30.26 25.15 -9.79
C ARG A 41 -29.85 26.31 -10.72
N LEU A 42 -30.54 26.51 -11.78
CA LEU A 42 -30.22 27.50 -12.82
C LEU A 42 -30.23 28.95 -12.30
N GLU A 43 -31.22 29.29 -11.48
CA GLU A 43 -31.39 30.68 -11.04
C GLU A 43 -30.49 31.06 -9.87
N PHE A 44 -30.13 30.14 -9.02
CA PHE A 44 -29.46 30.42 -7.75
C PHE A 44 -28.19 29.57 -7.49
N ILE A 45 -28.29 28.24 -7.52
CA ILE A 45 -27.18 27.36 -7.08
C ILE A 45 -26.01 27.45 -8.06
N ASP A 46 -26.25 27.39 -9.37
CA ASP A 46 -25.22 27.55 -10.40
C ASP A 46 -24.46 28.86 -10.23
N LYS A 47 -25.21 29.97 -10.00
CA LYS A 47 -24.63 31.29 -9.81
C LYS A 47 -23.83 31.42 -8.54
N LEU A 48 -24.25 30.74 -7.45
CA LEU A 48 -23.48 30.67 -6.20
C LEU A 48 -22.11 30.00 -6.43
N PHE A 49 -22.05 28.90 -7.16
CA PHE A 49 -20.79 28.22 -7.43
C PHE A 49 -19.91 28.94 -8.46
N VAL A 50 -20.52 29.66 -9.42
CA VAL A 50 -19.78 30.60 -10.29
C VAL A 50 -19.11 31.71 -9.46
N LEU A 51 -19.77 32.24 -8.43
CA LEU A 51 -19.16 33.21 -7.50
C LEU A 51 -17.98 32.63 -6.74
N LEU A 52 -17.97 31.31 -6.50
CA LEU A 52 -16.86 30.56 -5.88
C LEU A 52 -15.79 30.13 -6.91
N ASN A 53 -15.78 30.75 -8.10
CA ASN A 53 -14.82 30.54 -9.19
C ASN A 53 -14.84 29.14 -9.84
N TRP A 54 -15.98 28.45 -9.79
CA TRP A 54 -16.15 27.20 -10.50
C TRP A 54 -16.71 27.42 -11.90
N ASP A 55 -16.15 26.76 -12.91
CA ASP A 55 -16.67 26.76 -14.29
C ASP A 55 -17.87 25.80 -14.43
N VAL A 56 -19.01 26.23 -13.90
CA VAL A 56 -20.25 25.43 -13.90
C VAL A 56 -20.73 25.13 -15.31
N TYR A 57 -20.57 26.09 -16.23
CA TYR A 57 -21.08 26.01 -17.62
C TYR A 57 -20.05 25.50 -18.62
N ASN A 58 -18.84 25.17 -18.14
CA ASN A 58 -17.70 24.77 -18.99
C ASN A 58 -17.36 25.82 -20.08
N GLU A 59 -17.33 27.09 -19.70
CA GLU A 59 -17.00 28.20 -20.60
C GLU A 59 -15.57 28.12 -21.13
N GLN A 60 -14.65 27.49 -20.33
CA GLN A 60 -13.28 27.24 -20.73
C GLN A 60 -13.15 26.12 -21.77
N GLY A 61 -14.22 25.39 -22.07
CA GLY A 61 -14.26 24.37 -23.12
C GLY A 61 -13.46 23.10 -22.79
N PHE A 62 -13.26 22.79 -21.52
CA PHE A 62 -12.57 21.57 -21.11
C PHE A 62 -13.30 20.31 -21.60
N SER A 63 -12.54 19.27 -21.93
CA SER A 63 -13.12 17.97 -22.22
C SER A 63 -13.84 17.40 -20.98
N HIS A 64 -14.77 16.49 -21.17
CA HIS A 64 -15.61 15.97 -20.07
C HIS A 64 -14.82 15.48 -18.85
N VAL A 65 -13.65 14.89 -19.09
CA VAL A 65 -12.77 14.38 -18.03
C VAL A 65 -12.21 15.50 -17.15
N TYR A 66 -11.99 16.68 -17.75
CA TYR A 66 -11.40 17.85 -17.10
C TYR A 66 -12.40 18.95 -16.77
N LYS A 67 -13.71 18.73 -17.00
CA LYS A 67 -14.74 19.66 -16.53
C LYS A 67 -14.65 19.81 -15.04
N GLU A 68 -14.66 21.05 -14.58
CA GLU A 68 -14.62 21.37 -13.16
C GLU A 68 -15.91 21.00 -12.44
N VAL A 69 -17.04 21.19 -13.11
CA VAL A 69 -18.35 20.82 -12.58
C VAL A 69 -19.04 19.88 -13.57
N VAL A 70 -19.33 18.69 -13.10
CA VAL A 70 -20.14 17.72 -13.86
C VAL A 70 -21.53 17.71 -13.28
N VAL A 71 -22.47 18.12 -14.11
CA VAL A 71 -23.92 18.03 -13.85
C VAL A 71 -24.36 16.66 -14.34
N GLU A 72 -24.81 15.79 -13.46
CA GLU A 72 -25.21 14.44 -13.81
C GLU A 72 -26.72 14.44 -14.14
N ASP A 73 -27.08 13.99 -15.34
CA ASP A 73 -28.47 13.81 -15.73
C ASP A 73 -29.13 12.73 -14.88
N LYS A 74 -30.16 13.11 -14.17
CA LYS A 74 -30.94 12.22 -13.30
C LYS A 74 -31.69 11.18 -14.13
N VAL A 75 -31.11 9.99 -14.25
CA VAL A 75 -31.83 8.87 -14.86
C VAL A 75 -32.82 8.32 -13.85
N LYS A 76 -34.11 8.68 -14.00
CA LYS A 76 -35.19 8.07 -13.23
C LYS A 76 -35.33 6.61 -13.64
N ILE A 77 -34.82 5.68 -12.83
CA ILE A 77 -35.16 4.28 -12.91
C ILE A 77 -36.12 3.99 -11.78
N THR A 78 -37.40 3.76 -12.14
CA THR A 78 -38.47 3.35 -11.22
C THR A 78 -38.50 4.12 -9.87
N GLY A 79 -38.43 5.47 -9.94
CA GLY A 79 -38.73 6.33 -8.77
C GLY A 79 -37.56 6.71 -7.87
N ALA A 80 -36.35 6.12 -8.00
CA ALA A 80 -35.17 6.48 -7.21
C ALA A 80 -34.15 7.27 -8.05
N MET A 81 -33.64 8.38 -7.50
CA MET A 81 -32.53 9.14 -8.09
C MET A 81 -31.21 8.44 -7.70
N LYS A 82 -30.27 8.36 -8.63
CA LYS A 82 -29.06 7.53 -8.46
C LYS A 82 -27.72 8.24 -8.70
N ALA A 83 -27.72 9.56 -8.88
CA ALA A 83 -26.49 10.34 -9.01
C ALA A 83 -26.64 11.68 -8.29
N PRO A 84 -25.57 12.23 -7.69
CA PRO A 84 -25.61 13.58 -7.15
C PRO A 84 -25.83 14.61 -8.25
N ASP A 85 -26.47 15.73 -7.90
CA ASP A 85 -26.78 16.79 -8.88
C ASP A 85 -25.54 17.42 -9.47
N TYR A 86 -24.50 17.60 -8.65
CA TYR A 86 -23.21 18.13 -9.11
C TYR A 86 -22.05 17.35 -8.51
N SER A 87 -21.00 17.20 -9.31
CA SER A 87 -19.70 16.73 -8.92
C SER A 87 -18.63 17.78 -9.23
N PHE A 88 -17.91 18.22 -8.20
CA PHE A 88 -16.87 19.25 -8.31
C PHE A 88 -15.49 18.60 -8.39
N LYS A 89 -14.71 19.00 -9.41
CA LYS A 89 -13.42 18.37 -9.76
C LYS A 89 -12.35 19.42 -10.06
N ILE A 90 -11.09 19.04 -9.80
CA ILE A 90 -9.92 19.75 -10.30
C ILE A 90 -9.07 18.73 -11.05
N GLY A 91 -8.91 18.92 -12.35
CA GLY A 91 -8.33 17.91 -13.21
C GLY A 91 -9.22 16.65 -13.26
N ARG A 92 -8.69 15.54 -12.77
CA ARG A 92 -9.42 14.26 -12.69
C ARG A 92 -9.92 13.95 -11.28
N ASP A 93 -9.45 14.68 -10.28
CA ASP A 93 -9.76 14.40 -8.89
C ASP A 93 -11.05 15.08 -8.46
N ARG A 94 -11.90 14.32 -7.76
CA ARG A 94 -13.19 14.78 -7.24
C ARG A 94 -13.03 15.24 -5.80
N TYR A 95 -13.58 16.39 -5.46
CA TYR A 95 -13.43 16.98 -4.13
C TYR A 95 -14.70 16.90 -3.29
N PHE A 96 -15.87 17.19 -3.86
CA PHE A 96 -17.14 17.07 -3.16
C PHE A 96 -18.32 16.95 -4.12
N PHE A 97 -19.43 16.44 -3.59
CA PHE A 97 -20.75 16.46 -4.24
C PHE A 97 -21.61 17.58 -3.71
N VAL A 98 -22.54 18.02 -4.57
CA VAL A 98 -23.63 18.90 -4.17
C VAL A 98 -24.96 18.27 -4.59
N GLU A 99 -25.87 18.16 -3.66
CA GLU A 99 -27.25 17.75 -3.87
C GLU A 99 -28.14 18.99 -3.75
N ALA A 100 -28.91 19.28 -4.79
CA ALA A 100 -29.82 20.38 -4.86
C ALA A 100 -31.25 19.95 -4.45
N LYS A 101 -32.00 20.84 -3.85
CA LYS A 101 -33.43 20.64 -3.59
C LYS A 101 -34.20 21.92 -3.94
N LYS A 102 -35.50 21.80 -4.20
CA LYS A 102 -36.38 22.96 -4.32
C LYS A 102 -36.51 23.68 -2.97
N PRO A 103 -36.72 24.99 -2.92
CA PRO A 103 -36.82 25.77 -1.69
C PRO A 103 -37.91 25.30 -0.71
N ALA A 104 -38.98 24.68 -1.20
CA ALA A 104 -40.03 24.08 -0.37
C ALA A 104 -39.52 22.94 0.54
N VAL A 105 -38.32 22.36 0.29
CA VAL A 105 -37.71 21.31 1.12
C VAL A 105 -36.86 21.96 2.20
N ARG A 106 -37.16 21.72 3.47
CA ARG A 106 -36.35 22.24 4.59
C ARG A 106 -35.10 21.39 4.81
N VAL A 107 -33.98 21.86 4.30
CA VAL A 107 -32.69 21.14 4.39
C VAL A 107 -32.28 20.88 5.83
N LYS A 108 -32.57 21.80 6.75
CA LYS A 108 -32.21 21.69 8.16
C LYS A 108 -32.76 20.42 8.86
N THR A 109 -33.94 19.95 8.43
CA THR A 109 -34.72 18.90 9.10
C THR A 109 -35.04 17.70 8.20
N ALA A 110 -34.76 17.77 6.90
CA ALA A 110 -35.08 16.70 5.95
C ALA A 110 -34.05 15.57 6.06
N SER A 111 -34.38 14.50 6.78
CA SER A 111 -33.45 13.36 7.01
C SER A 111 -33.13 12.59 5.73
N GLU A 112 -34.09 12.40 4.83
CA GLU A 112 -33.89 11.64 3.59
C GLU A 112 -32.89 12.31 2.63
N PRO A 113 -32.95 13.60 2.26
CA PRO A 113 -31.92 14.29 1.48
C PRO A 113 -30.57 14.32 2.16
N ALA A 114 -30.52 14.48 3.49
CA ALA A 114 -29.29 14.43 4.27
C ALA A 114 -28.65 13.05 4.23
N PHE A 115 -29.42 11.98 4.36
CA PHE A 115 -28.95 10.60 4.21
C PHE A 115 -28.43 10.34 2.79
N GLN A 116 -29.16 10.81 1.77
CA GLN A 116 -28.80 10.62 0.36
C GLN A 116 -27.45 11.27 0.02
N VAL A 117 -27.25 12.55 0.37
CA VAL A 117 -26.00 13.26 0.04
C VAL A 117 -24.80 12.70 0.79
N ARG A 118 -25.00 12.27 2.04
CA ARG A 118 -23.97 11.58 2.83
C ARG A 118 -23.62 10.24 2.22
N ARG A 119 -24.61 9.46 1.78
CA ARG A 119 -24.42 8.16 1.14
C ARG A 119 -23.59 8.27 -0.14
N TYR A 120 -23.83 9.28 -0.95
CA TYR A 120 -23.01 9.54 -2.15
C TYR A 120 -21.55 9.85 -1.79
N GLY A 121 -21.32 10.80 -0.89
CA GLY A 121 -19.98 11.20 -0.49
C GLY A 121 -19.22 10.06 0.21
N TYR A 122 -19.89 9.32 1.08
CA TYR A 122 -19.33 8.14 1.75
C TYR A 122 -18.89 7.07 0.75
N SER A 123 -19.76 6.73 -0.22
CA SER A 123 -19.47 5.72 -1.23
C SER A 123 -18.34 6.13 -2.17
N ALA A 124 -18.22 7.42 -2.48
CA ALA A 124 -17.16 7.97 -3.31
C ALA A 124 -15.86 8.26 -2.56
N LYS A 125 -15.81 7.97 -1.24
CA LYS A 125 -14.67 8.26 -0.37
C LYS A 125 -14.30 9.75 -0.32
N LEU A 126 -15.29 10.62 -0.46
CA LEU A 126 -15.10 12.06 -0.36
C LEU A 126 -15.13 12.51 1.11
N PRO A 127 -14.35 13.55 1.48
CA PRO A 127 -14.33 14.02 2.85
C PRO A 127 -15.62 14.71 3.29
N LEU A 128 -16.31 15.36 2.34
CA LEU A 128 -17.55 16.04 2.61
C LEU A 128 -18.48 16.09 1.40
N SER A 129 -19.75 16.44 1.62
CA SER A 129 -20.74 16.77 0.60
C SER A 129 -21.66 17.89 1.07
N ILE A 130 -22.28 18.58 0.12
CA ILE A 130 -23.12 19.77 0.36
C ILE A 130 -24.55 19.44 -0.04
N LEU A 131 -25.51 19.81 0.81
CA LEU A 131 -26.93 19.80 0.53
C LEU A 131 -27.45 21.23 0.56
N THR A 132 -28.09 21.71 -0.53
CA THR A 132 -28.57 23.08 -0.60
C THR A 132 -29.82 23.21 -1.47
N ASN A 133 -30.67 24.16 -1.09
CA ASN A 133 -31.78 24.65 -1.88
C ASN A 133 -31.69 26.17 -2.12
N PHE A 134 -30.49 26.73 -1.96
CA PHE A 134 -30.15 28.15 -1.89
C PHE A 134 -30.65 28.85 -0.62
N GLU A 135 -31.91 28.62 -0.19
CA GLU A 135 -32.40 29.15 1.08
C GLU A 135 -31.58 28.68 2.27
N GLU A 136 -31.16 27.43 2.22
CA GLU A 136 -30.35 26.74 3.24
C GLU A 136 -29.15 26.06 2.61
N PHE A 137 -28.01 26.11 3.30
CA PHE A 137 -26.78 25.52 2.88
C PHE A 137 -26.19 24.66 4.02
N ALA A 138 -26.07 23.36 3.82
CA ALA A 138 -25.60 22.41 4.82
C ALA A 138 -24.41 21.61 4.28
N VAL A 139 -23.36 21.48 5.08
CA VAL A 139 -22.16 20.68 4.78
C VAL A 139 -22.12 19.48 5.72
N TYR A 140 -21.92 18.31 5.15
CA TYR A 140 -21.86 17.03 5.87
C TYR A 140 -20.49 16.40 5.78
N ASP A 141 -19.98 15.92 6.91
CA ASP A 141 -18.81 15.03 6.95
C ASP A 141 -19.23 13.65 6.42
N THR A 142 -18.75 13.30 5.24
CA THR A 142 -19.08 12.03 4.59
C THR A 142 -18.14 10.88 4.93
N ARG A 143 -17.20 11.08 5.83
CA ARG A 143 -16.39 10.00 6.45
C ARG A 143 -17.18 9.22 7.52
N ILE A 144 -18.29 9.79 8.00
CA ILE A 144 -19.19 9.16 8.97
C ILE A 144 -20.19 8.31 8.20
N LYS A 145 -20.22 7.00 8.48
CA LYS A 145 -21.13 6.04 7.86
C LYS A 145 -22.59 6.52 8.02
N PRO A 146 -23.35 6.66 6.93
CA PRO A 146 -24.75 7.04 7.02
C PRO A 146 -25.63 5.85 7.45
N GLU A 147 -26.54 6.09 8.39
CA GLU A 147 -27.55 5.12 8.80
C GLU A 147 -28.96 5.63 8.50
N LYS A 148 -29.87 4.72 8.16
CA LYS A 148 -31.25 5.04 7.80
C LYS A 148 -32.01 5.81 8.89
N THR A 149 -31.64 5.58 10.14
CA THR A 149 -32.25 6.17 11.32
C THR A 149 -31.65 7.52 11.70
N ASP A 150 -30.66 8.01 10.95
CA ASP A 150 -30.00 9.26 11.24
C ASP A 150 -30.94 10.46 11.06
N ASP A 151 -30.90 11.35 12.03
CA ASP A 151 -31.51 12.69 11.92
C ASP A 151 -30.70 13.55 10.91
N ALA A 152 -31.35 14.55 10.30
CA ALA A 152 -30.71 15.47 9.36
C ALA A 152 -29.53 16.27 9.96
N SER A 153 -29.37 16.30 11.27
CA SER A 153 -28.26 16.96 11.98
C SER A 153 -27.03 16.06 12.11
N VAL A 154 -27.15 14.76 11.93
CA VAL A 154 -26.04 13.82 12.06
C VAL A 154 -24.99 14.08 10.98
N ALA A 155 -23.72 14.14 11.39
CA ALA A 155 -22.57 14.44 10.53
C ALA A 155 -22.61 15.85 9.87
N ARG A 156 -23.55 16.71 10.18
CA ARG A 156 -23.57 18.09 9.68
C ARG A 156 -22.52 18.93 10.42
N ILE A 157 -21.54 19.43 9.68
CA ILE A 157 -20.41 20.21 10.23
C ILE A 157 -20.55 21.71 10.03
N PHE A 158 -21.37 22.14 9.08
CA PHE A 158 -21.71 23.54 8.84
C PHE A 158 -23.16 23.68 8.37
N TYR A 159 -23.79 24.79 8.73
CA TYR A 159 -25.14 25.15 8.28
C TYR A 159 -25.32 26.67 8.33
N CYS A 160 -25.87 27.25 7.28
CA CYS A 160 -26.33 28.64 7.25
C CYS A 160 -27.54 28.81 6.35
N THR A 161 -28.29 29.91 6.52
CA THR A 161 -29.39 30.34 5.65
C THR A 161 -28.92 31.43 4.69
N TYR A 162 -29.70 31.67 3.59
CA TYR A 162 -29.38 32.72 2.62
C TYR A 162 -29.21 34.11 3.30
N GLN A 163 -29.90 34.35 4.41
CA GLN A 163 -29.80 35.60 5.17
C GLN A 163 -28.39 35.77 5.76
N GLU A 164 -27.72 34.69 6.07
CA GLU A 164 -26.40 34.64 6.69
C GLU A 164 -25.25 34.54 5.67
N TYR A 165 -25.54 34.40 4.35
CA TYR A 165 -24.52 34.22 3.31
C TYR A 165 -23.46 35.34 3.29
N LEU A 166 -23.90 36.61 3.46
CA LEU A 166 -22.95 37.71 3.47
C LEU A 166 -22.03 37.72 4.69
N ASN A 167 -22.56 37.30 5.83
CA ASN A 167 -21.75 37.17 7.06
C ASN A 167 -20.77 36.00 6.97
N ASN A 168 -21.18 34.92 6.30
CA ASN A 168 -20.36 33.73 6.09
C ASN A 168 -19.61 33.73 4.76
N PHE A 169 -19.66 34.82 3.97
CA PHE A 169 -19.06 34.84 2.63
C PHE A 169 -17.57 34.52 2.64
N GLU A 170 -16.82 35.10 3.57
CA GLU A 170 -15.38 34.82 3.71
C GLU A 170 -15.11 33.33 4.01
N PHE A 171 -15.90 32.73 4.88
CA PHE A 171 -15.80 31.29 5.17
C PHE A 171 -16.12 30.46 3.94
N LEU A 172 -17.25 30.70 3.27
CA LEU A 172 -17.66 29.96 2.07
C LEU A 172 -16.62 30.09 0.94
N TYR A 173 -16.10 31.29 0.73
CA TYR A 173 -15.09 31.54 -0.30
C TYR A 173 -13.75 30.89 0.05
N ASN A 174 -13.27 31.05 1.29
CA ASN A 174 -11.97 30.52 1.71
C ASN A 174 -11.96 28.99 1.94
N THR A 175 -13.13 28.34 1.90
CA THR A 175 -13.25 26.88 2.06
C THR A 175 -13.63 26.19 0.76
N PHE A 176 -14.63 26.72 0.02
CA PHE A 176 -15.24 26.01 -1.11
C PHE A 176 -14.95 26.64 -2.47
N SER A 177 -14.20 27.75 -2.55
CA SER A 177 -13.77 28.26 -3.86
C SER A 177 -12.72 27.34 -4.47
N LYS A 178 -12.63 27.35 -5.80
CA LYS A 178 -11.63 26.58 -6.53
C LYS A 178 -10.19 26.87 -6.05
N GLU A 179 -9.88 28.15 -5.82
CA GLU A 179 -8.56 28.56 -5.33
C GLU A 179 -8.31 28.10 -3.89
N ALA A 180 -9.33 28.08 -3.06
CA ALA A 180 -9.20 27.59 -1.68
C ALA A 180 -8.86 26.10 -1.66
N ILE A 181 -9.51 25.32 -2.52
CA ILE A 181 -9.26 23.88 -2.65
C ILE A 181 -7.84 23.61 -3.17
N LEU A 182 -7.39 24.35 -4.19
CA LEU A 182 -6.02 24.28 -4.69
C LEU A 182 -4.95 24.62 -3.63
N LYS A 183 -5.32 25.38 -2.58
CA LYS A 183 -4.47 25.71 -1.43
C LYS A 183 -4.64 24.76 -0.25
N GLY A 184 -5.31 23.61 -0.40
CA GLY A 184 -5.53 22.63 0.66
C GLY A 184 -6.47 23.09 1.79
N ARG A 185 -7.26 24.15 1.59
CA ARG A 185 -8.16 24.69 2.64
C ARG A 185 -9.31 23.77 2.96
N LEU A 186 -9.79 22.99 2.00
CA LEU A 186 -10.82 21.99 2.20
C LEU A 186 -10.34 20.92 3.18
N ASP A 187 -9.12 20.43 2.98
CA ASP A 187 -8.53 19.39 3.82
C ASP A 187 -8.29 19.90 5.24
N ALA A 188 -7.81 21.14 5.39
CA ALA A 188 -7.67 21.78 6.68
C ALA A 188 -9.01 21.88 7.43
N PHE A 189 -10.08 22.29 6.74
CA PHE A 189 -11.44 22.38 7.35
C PHE A 189 -11.95 21.00 7.78
N VAL A 190 -11.68 19.97 7.00
CA VAL A 190 -12.04 18.59 7.30
C VAL A 190 -11.24 18.06 8.49
N GLU A 191 -9.94 18.34 8.59
CA GLU A 191 -9.08 17.94 9.72
C GLU A 191 -9.47 18.63 11.02
N GLU A 192 -9.81 19.91 11.01
CA GLU A 192 -10.32 20.65 12.19
C GLU A 192 -11.59 20.01 12.78
N ASN A 193 -12.36 19.29 11.97
CA ASN A 193 -13.57 18.58 12.36
C ASN A 193 -13.36 17.07 12.64
N LYS A 194 -12.13 16.56 12.63
CA LYS A 194 -11.78 15.14 12.73
C LYS A 194 -12.14 14.45 14.07
N ASN A 195 -12.36 15.20 15.14
CA ASN A 195 -12.56 14.67 16.48
C ASN A 195 -13.99 14.22 16.82
N LYS A 196 -14.89 14.10 15.84
CA LYS A 196 -16.24 13.57 16.07
C LYS A 196 -16.22 12.03 16.01
N LYS A 197 -16.63 11.37 17.10
CA LYS A 197 -16.79 9.91 17.19
C LYS A 197 -17.67 9.40 16.03
N GLY A 198 -17.22 8.37 15.33
CA GLY A 198 -18.03 7.65 14.33
C GLY A 198 -17.49 7.66 12.90
N THR A 199 -16.32 8.24 12.63
CA THR A 199 -15.69 8.11 11.31
C THR A 199 -15.25 6.66 11.09
N SER A 200 -15.74 6.04 10.01
CA SER A 200 -15.29 4.73 9.55
C SER A 200 -15.08 4.81 8.04
N GLU A 201 -13.93 4.33 7.58
CA GLU A 201 -13.63 4.31 6.17
C GLU A 201 -14.55 3.32 5.44
N VAL A 202 -15.08 3.71 4.28
CA VAL A 202 -15.99 2.89 3.47
C VAL A 202 -15.39 1.53 3.13
N ASP A 203 -14.08 1.49 2.88
CA ASP A 203 -13.33 0.26 2.58
C ASP A 203 -13.41 -0.73 3.74
N LYS A 204 -13.19 -0.28 4.97
CA LYS A 204 -13.21 -1.13 6.18
C LYS A 204 -14.60 -1.66 6.49
N GLU A 205 -15.63 -0.85 6.29
CA GLU A 205 -17.01 -1.26 6.56
C GLU A 205 -17.55 -2.20 5.47
N LEU A 206 -17.27 -1.91 4.20
CA LEU A 206 -17.65 -2.79 3.10
C LEU A 206 -16.89 -4.12 3.18
N LEU A 207 -15.61 -4.09 3.55
CA LEU A 207 -14.83 -5.32 3.83
C LEU A 207 -15.50 -6.18 4.89
N LYS A 208 -15.88 -5.63 6.04
CA LYS A 208 -16.57 -6.38 7.11
C LYS A 208 -17.87 -7.01 6.60
N THR A 209 -18.62 -6.26 5.82
CA THR A 209 -19.88 -6.75 5.23
C THR A 209 -19.62 -7.96 4.32
N LEU A 210 -18.65 -7.84 3.40
CA LEU A 210 -18.31 -8.91 2.46
C LEU A 210 -17.65 -10.11 3.14
N GLU A 211 -16.84 -9.89 4.19
CA GLU A 211 -16.28 -10.98 5.01
C GLU A 211 -17.39 -11.76 5.74
N SER A 212 -18.41 -11.07 6.26
CA SER A 212 -19.56 -11.73 6.87
C SER A 212 -20.29 -12.62 5.86
N TRP A 213 -20.53 -12.13 4.63
CA TRP A 213 -21.16 -12.93 3.58
C TRP A 213 -20.33 -14.16 3.20
N ARG A 214 -19.01 -13.96 3.08
CA ARG A 214 -18.06 -15.04 2.79
C ARG A 214 -18.09 -16.12 3.87
N GLU A 215 -18.15 -15.70 5.13
CA GLU A 215 -18.21 -16.63 6.27
C GLU A 215 -19.53 -17.41 6.32
N ASP A 216 -20.66 -16.73 6.10
CA ASP A 216 -21.99 -17.35 6.10
C ASP A 216 -22.14 -18.34 4.94
N LEU A 217 -21.70 -17.98 3.74
CA LEU A 217 -21.66 -18.86 2.58
C LEU A 217 -20.75 -20.07 2.83
N ALA A 218 -19.52 -19.85 3.30
CA ALA A 218 -18.57 -20.92 3.55
C ALA A 218 -19.11 -21.95 4.55
N LYS A 219 -19.64 -21.48 5.67
CA LYS A 219 -20.25 -22.35 6.71
C LYS A 219 -21.44 -23.14 6.16
N ASN A 220 -22.33 -22.48 5.43
CA ASN A 220 -23.53 -23.11 4.92
C ASN A 220 -23.24 -24.12 3.82
N ILE A 221 -22.37 -23.76 2.87
CA ILE A 221 -21.97 -24.69 1.79
C ILE A 221 -21.25 -25.90 2.34
N ALA A 222 -20.27 -25.72 3.25
CA ALA A 222 -19.56 -26.85 3.88
C ALA A 222 -20.50 -27.79 4.65
N LEU A 223 -21.51 -27.24 5.33
CA LEU A 223 -22.47 -28.00 6.11
C LEU A 223 -23.42 -28.84 5.23
N ASN A 224 -23.90 -28.26 4.13
CA ASN A 224 -24.94 -28.88 3.29
C ASN A 224 -24.37 -29.72 2.14
N ASN A 225 -23.06 -29.62 1.84
CA ASN A 225 -22.39 -30.34 0.74
C ASN A 225 -21.15 -31.10 1.27
N PRO A 226 -21.36 -32.26 1.95
CA PRO A 226 -20.26 -32.96 2.66
C PRO A 226 -19.18 -33.53 1.74
N LYS A 227 -19.43 -33.65 0.44
CA LYS A 227 -18.45 -34.13 -0.55
C LYS A 227 -17.63 -33.03 -1.22
N ILE A 228 -17.91 -31.75 -0.92
CA ILE A 228 -17.20 -30.63 -1.54
C ILE A 228 -15.74 -30.65 -1.09
N SER A 229 -14.83 -30.47 -2.03
CA SER A 229 -13.41 -30.28 -1.73
C SER A 229 -13.14 -28.87 -1.20
N LEU A 230 -12.02 -28.69 -0.50
CA LEU A 230 -11.63 -27.37 0.01
C LEU A 230 -11.42 -26.35 -1.12
N HIS A 231 -10.88 -26.79 -2.25
CA HIS A 231 -10.68 -25.96 -3.43
C HIS A 231 -12.03 -25.51 -4.02
N GLU A 232 -12.96 -26.42 -4.24
CA GLU A 232 -14.31 -26.12 -4.73
C GLU A 232 -15.07 -25.18 -3.79
N LEU A 233 -14.94 -25.37 -2.46
CA LEU A 233 -15.56 -24.49 -1.47
C LEU A 233 -15.06 -23.05 -1.60
N ASN A 234 -13.73 -22.85 -1.68
CA ASN A 234 -13.14 -21.53 -1.84
C ASN A 234 -13.59 -20.86 -3.16
N LEU A 235 -13.57 -21.63 -4.25
CA LEU A 235 -13.98 -21.16 -5.58
C LEU A 235 -15.48 -20.83 -5.63
N ALA A 236 -16.34 -21.67 -5.04
CA ALA A 236 -17.78 -21.44 -4.97
C ALA A 236 -18.15 -20.14 -4.26
N VAL A 237 -17.60 -19.96 -3.06
CA VAL A 237 -17.85 -18.73 -2.27
C VAL A 237 -17.41 -17.49 -3.02
N GLN A 238 -16.22 -17.51 -3.62
CA GLN A 238 -15.69 -16.39 -4.39
C GLN A 238 -16.58 -16.06 -5.59
N LYS A 239 -16.89 -17.06 -6.44
CA LYS A 239 -17.72 -16.88 -7.64
C LYS A 239 -19.12 -16.37 -7.34
N ILE A 240 -19.77 -16.85 -6.26
CA ILE A 240 -21.10 -16.39 -5.86
C ILE A 240 -21.05 -14.91 -5.44
N VAL A 241 -20.08 -14.52 -4.61
CA VAL A 241 -19.93 -13.12 -4.17
C VAL A 241 -19.64 -12.20 -5.36
N ASP A 242 -18.71 -12.57 -6.25
CA ASP A 242 -18.32 -11.78 -7.42
C ASP A 242 -19.52 -11.56 -8.36
N ARG A 243 -20.30 -12.59 -8.63
CA ARG A 243 -21.50 -12.52 -9.48
C ARG A 243 -22.57 -11.59 -8.90
N ILE A 244 -22.82 -11.68 -7.60
CA ILE A 244 -23.80 -10.84 -6.90
C ILE A 244 -23.36 -9.37 -6.94
N ILE A 245 -22.10 -9.08 -6.62
CA ILE A 245 -21.56 -7.71 -6.63
C ILE A 245 -21.57 -7.13 -8.04
N PHE A 246 -21.14 -7.90 -9.03
CA PHE A 246 -21.16 -7.45 -10.42
C PHE A 246 -22.58 -7.09 -10.88
N LEU A 247 -23.55 -7.96 -10.64
CA LEU A 247 -24.96 -7.70 -11.03
C LEU A 247 -25.52 -6.48 -10.28
N ARG A 248 -25.19 -6.34 -8.98
CA ARG A 248 -25.64 -5.20 -8.20
C ARG A 248 -25.11 -3.86 -8.75
N ILE A 249 -23.82 -3.84 -9.14
CA ILE A 249 -23.21 -2.66 -9.78
C ILE A 249 -23.85 -2.41 -11.16
N ALA A 250 -24.09 -3.46 -11.94
CA ALA A 250 -24.73 -3.37 -13.26
C ALA A 250 -26.17 -2.83 -13.15
N GLU A 251 -26.92 -3.23 -12.10
CA GLU A 251 -28.24 -2.68 -11.80
C GLU A 251 -28.17 -1.17 -11.49
N ASP A 252 -27.26 -0.74 -10.62
CA ASP A 252 -27.15 0.67 -10.23
C ASP A 252 -26.66 1.56 -11.38
N LYS A 253 -25.88 1.00 -12.31
CA LYS A 253 -25.49 1.67 -13.56
C LYS A 253 -26.60 1.65 -14.64
N GLY A 254 -27.68 0.92 -14.41
CA GLY A 254 -28.79 0.77 -15.35
C GLY A 254 -28.49 -0.12 -16.56
N ILE A 255 -27.43 -0.92 -16.49
CA ILE A 255 -27.07 -1.96 -17.49
C ILE A 255 -27.99 -3.18 -17.32
N GLU A 256 -28.36 -3.52 -16.08
CA GLU A 256 -29.37 -4.50 -15.72
C GLU A 256 -30.65 -3.83 -15.21
N GLU A 257 -31.75 -4.60 -15.20
CA GLU A 257 -32.99 -4.15 -14.58
C GLU A 257 -32.79 -3.96 -13.08
N TYR A 258 -33.22 -2.83 -12.55
CA TYR A 258 -33.10 -2.55 -11.13
C TYR A 258 -33.89 -3.55 -10.30
N GLU A 259 -33.33 -4.02 -9.17
CA GLU A 259 -33.88 -5.05 -8.30
C GLU A 259 -33.97 -6.45 -8.93
N ALA A 260 -33.24 -6.76 -10.00
CA ALA A 260 -33.23 -8.09 -10.61
C ALA A 260 -32.86 -9.20 -9.61
N LEU A 261 -31.83 -8.94 -8.76
CA LEU A 261 -31.45 -9.86 -7.68
C LEU A 261 -32.58 -9.99 -6.64
N LYS A 262 -33.24 -8.89 -6.28
CA LYS A 262 -34.35 -8.89 -5.31
C LYS A 262 -35.61 -9.59 -5.83
N GLN A 263 -35.88 -9.46 -7.13
CA GLN A 263 -36.97 -10.18 -7.80
C GLN A 263 -36.76 -11.70 -7.78
N ALA A 264 -35.52 -12.16 -7.87
CA ALA A 264 -35.21 -13.59 -7.75
C ALA A 264 -35.64 -14.16 -6.38
N ILE A 265 -35.56 -13.37 -5.29
CA ILE A 265 -36.06 -13.72 -3.97
C ILE A 265 -37.59 -13.67 -3.91
N GLN A 266 -38.21 -12.61 -4.47
CA GLN A 266 -39.64 -12.36 -4.35
C GLN A 266 -40.51 -13.34 -5.16
N LYS A 267 -40.09 -13.74 -6.35
CA LYS A 267 -40.79 -14.71 -7.18
C LYS A 267 -40.99 -16.04 -6.49
N ASN A 268 -40.07 -16.41 -5.60
CA ASN A 268 -40.18 -17.65 -4.80
C ASN A 268 -41.05 -17.51 -3.54
N LYS A 269 -41.21 -16.27 -2.98
CA LYS A 269 -42.15 -16.05 -1.84
C LYS A 269 -43.61 -16.09 -2.26
N ASN A 270 -43.94 -15.81 -3.53
CA ASN A 270 -45.31 -15.66 -4.01
C ASN A 270 -45.78 -16.79 -4.95
N SER A 271 -45.07 -17.91 -5.05
CA SER A 271 -45.54 -19.07 -5.83
C SER A 271 -46.74 -19.74 -5.17
N PRO A 272 -47.93 -19.82 -5.82
CA PRO A 272 -49.10 -20.47 -5.27
C PRO A 272 -48.99 -22.02 -5.23
N PHE A 273 -47.93 -22.59 -5.77
CA PHE A 273 -47.59 -24.01 -5.69
C PHE A 273 -46.46 -24.19 -4.65
N THR A 274 -46.76 -24.13 -3.40
CA THR A 274 -45.86 -24.52 -2.31
C THR A 274 -46.03 -26.01 -1.97
N PRO A 275 -45.06 -26.86 -2.34
CA PRO A 275 -45.03 -28.19 -1.78
C PRO A 275 -44.61 -28.16 -0.29
N PRO A 276 -44.89 -29.21 0.49
CA PRO A 276 -44.68 -29.18 1.93
C PRO A 276 -43.19 -29.11 2.32
N LYS A 277 -42.97 -28.52 3.46
CA LYS A 277 -41.76 -28.06 4.19
C LYS A 277 -40.37 -28.70 3.97
N ILE A 278 -40.20 -29.73 3.17
CA ILE A 278 -38.96 -30.51 3.05
C ILE A 278 -38.13 -30.13 1.80
N GLU A 279 -38.71 -29.51 0.76
CA GLU A 279 -38.01 -29.20 -0.51
C GLU A 279 -37.57 -27.71 -0.67
N GLN A 280 -37.74 -26.87 0.33
CA GLN A 280 -37.50 -25.43 0.25
C GLN A 280 -36.03 -24.98 0.47
N LYS A 281 -35.05 -25.91 0.58
CA LYS A 281 -33.70 -25.57 1.03
C LYS A 281 -32.81 -24.88 0.00
N SER A 282 -33.20 -24.67 -1.25
CA SER A 282 -32.36 -24.07 -2.29
C SER A 282 -33.12 -23.36 -3.41
N SER A 283 -34.33 -22.88 -3.11
CA SER A 283 -35.19 -22.29 -4.13
C SER A 283 -34.62 -20.96 -4.68
N ILE A 284 -34.08 -20.13 -3.80
CA ILE A 284 -33.43 -18.84 -4.16
C ILE A 284 -32.16 -19.09 -4.93
N TYR A 285 -31.32 -20.03 -4.51
CA TYR A 285 -30.08 -20.32 -5.23
C TYR A 285 -30.35 -20.78 -6.68
N LYS A 286 -31.33 -21.63 -6.89
CA LYS A 286 -31.74 -22.04 -8.24
C LYS A 286 -32.26 -20.89 -9.10
N ALA A 287 -32.99 -19.92 -8.51
CA ALA A 287 -33.40 -18.71 -9.21
C ALA A 287 -32.18 -17.80 -9.54
N LEU A 288 -31.20 -17.74 -8.66
CA LEU A 288 -29.95 -17.00 -8.93
C LEU A 288 -29.13 -17.66 -10.03
N ILE A 289 -29.04 -18.99 -10.09
CA ILE A 289 -28.39 -19.71 -11.20
C ILE A 289 -29.02 -19.32 -12.53
N GLN A 290 -30.37 -19.32 -12.63
CA GLN A 290 -31.07 -18.88 -13.84
C GLN A 290 -30.78 -17.42 -14.21
N LEU A 291 -30.58 -16.56 -13.24
CA LEU A 291 -30.14 -15.16 -13.46
C LEU A 291 -28.68 -15.12 -13.96
N PHE A 292 -27.80 -15.92 -13.38
CA PHE A 292 -26.40 -16.05 -13.79
C PHE A 292 -26.26 -16.63 -15.21
N ASP A 293 -27.10 -17.59 -15.61
CA ASP A 293 -27.14 -18.13 -16.97
C ASP A 293 -27.55 -17.06 -18.01
N ARG A 294 -28.56 -16.25 -17.69
CA ARG A 294 -28.93 -15.09 -18.51
C ARG A 294 -27.80 -14.08 -18.61
N ALA A 295 -27.14 -13.79 -17.47
CA ALA A 295 -25.97 -12.92 -17.46
C ALA A 295 -24.79 -13.53 -18.24
N ASN A 296 -24.59 -14.85 -18.20
CA ASN A 296 -23.58 -15.51 -19.00
C ASN A 296 -23.85 -15.35 -20.51
N THR A 297 -25.10 -15.46 -20.93
CA THR A 297 -25.50 -15.24 -22.33
C THR A 297 -25.23 -13.79 -22.77
N LYS A 298 -25.54 -12.81 -21.90
CA LYS A 298 -25.38 -11.38 -22.18
C LYS A 298 -23.91 -10.93 -22.15
N TYR A 299 -23.16 -11.33 -21.13
CA TYR A 299 -21.80 -10.84 -20.90
C TYR A 299 -20.70 -11.72 -21.50
N ASN A 300 -20.87 -13.05 -21.49
CA ASN A 300 -19.92 -14.06 -22.01
C ASN A 300 -18.46 -13.88 -21.59
N SER A 301 -18.26 -13.40 -20.36
CA SER A 301 -16.96 -12.95 -19.86
C SER A 301 -16.13 -14.03 -19.14
N GLY A 302 -16.66 -15.23 -18.94
CA GLY A 302 -16.11 -16.24 -18.04
C GLY A 302 -16.49 -16.05 -16.57
N LEU A 303 -16.88 -14.84 -16.15
CA LEU A 303 -17.35 -14.56 -14.78
C LEU A 303 -18.60 -15.41 -14.44
N PHE A 304 -19.54 -15.49 -15.38
CA PHE A 304 -20.78 -16.24 -15.25
C PHE A 304 -20.71 -17.64 -15.88
N ALA A 305 -19.52 -18.09 -16.32
CA ALA A 305 -19.36 -19.41 -16.95
C ALA A 305 -19.90 -20.51 -16.02
N THR A 306 -20.66 -21.43 -16.61
CA THR A 306 -21.25 -22.56 -15.90
C THR A 306 -20.15 -23.50 -15.41
N LEU A 307 -20.18 -23.82 -14.11
CA LEU A 307 -19.33 -24.83 -13.49
C LEU A 307 -20.26 -25.87 -12.86
N SER A 308 -20.21 -27.12 -13.36
CA SER A 308 -21.15 -28.17 -13.00
C SER A 308 -21.32 -28.36 -11.47
N PHE A 309 -20.23 -28.27 -10.71
CA PHE A 309 -20.29 -28.42 -9.26
C PHE A 309 -21.03 -27.26 -8.56
N LEU A 310 -21.02 -26.02 -9.12
CA LEU A 310 -21.77 -24.89 -8.58
C LEU A 310 -23.27 -25.10 -8.71
N ASP A 311 -23.73 -25.64 -9.83
CA ASP A 311 -25.16 -25.86 -10.10
C ASP A 311 -25.79 -26.94 -9.19
N GLU A 312 -24.97 -27.85 -8.67
CA GLU A 312 -25.36 -28.94 -7.78
C GLU A 312 -25.35 -28.55 -6.29
N LEU A 313 -24.84 -27.35 -5.92
CA LEU A 313 -24.75 -26.96 -4.50
C LEU A 313 -26.11 -26.81 -3.85
N THR A 314 -26.19 -27.27 -2.60
CA THR A 314 -27.29 -26.99 -1.70
C THR A 314 -26.90 -25.84 -0.76
N ILE A 315 -27.61 -24.70 -0.87
CA ILE A 315 -27.37 -23.50 -0.04
C ILE A 315 -28.72 -23.05 0.50
N ASP A 316 -28.79 -22.79 1.81
CA ASP A 316 -30.04 -22.38 2.48
C ASP A 316 -30.49 -20.97 2.01
N ASP A 317 -31.77 -20.84 1.69
CA ASP A 317 -32.39 -19.59 1.21
C ASP A 317 -32.14 -18.40 2.15
N LYS A 318 -32.08 -18.64 3.47
CA LYS A 318 -31.82 -17.59 4.47
C LYS A 318 -30.51 -16.85 4.25
N VAL A 319 -29.47 -17.54 3.78
CA VAL A 319 -28.15 -16.91 3.52
C VAL A 319 -28.30 -15.85 2.42
N PHE A 320 -29.00 -16.20 1.33
CA PHE A 320 -29.20 -15.26 0.23
C PHE A 320 -30.16 -14.12 0.57
N ILE A 321 -31.18 -14.37 1.40
CA ILE A 321 -32.09 -13.30 1.86
C ILE A 321 -31.27 -12.24 2.60
N ASN A 322 -30.42 -12.64 3.55
CA ASN A 322 -29.61 -11.71 4.32
C ASN A 322 -28.62 -10.91 3.42
N ILE A 323 -27.96 -11.59 2.48
CA ILE A 323 -27.02 -10.94 1.56
C ILE A 323 -27.73 -9.93 0.65
N ILE A 324 -28.82 -10.36 0.00
CA ILE A 324 -29.45 -9.56 -1.07
C ILE A 324 -30.27 -8.42 -0.47
N GLU A 325 -31.02 -8.62 0.62
CA GLU A 325 -31.77 -7.53 1.26
C GLU A 325 -30.83 -6.41 1.73
N GLY A 326 -29.64 -6.75 2.25
CA GLY A 326 -28.62 -5.79 2.65
C GLY A 326 -27.92 -5.03 1.50
N LEU A 327 -28.23 -5.34 0.23
CA LEU A 327 -27.66 -4.67 -0.94
C LEU A 327 -28.48 -3.47 -1.45
N TYR A 328 -29.68 -3.27 -0.95
CA TYR A 328 -30.61 -2.27 -1.50
C TYR A 328 -30.93 -1.16 -0.49
N TYR A 329 -31.23 0.01 -1.04
CA TYR A 329 -31.78 1.13 -0.26
C TYR A 329 -33.12 0.71 0.41
N PRO A 330 -33.38 1.12 1.65
CA PRO A 330 -32.59 2.01 2.52
C PRO A 330 -31.61 1.29 3.48
N ASP A 331 -31.52 -0.02 3.47
CA ASP A 331 -30.71 -0.79 4.41
C ASP A 331 -29.22 -0.80 4.01
N CYS A 332 -28.93 -0.57 2.72
CA CYS A 332 -27.57 -0.46 2.20
C CYS A 332 -27.01 0.96 2.30
N PRO A 333 -25.89 1.17 3.03
CA PRO A 333 -25.26 2.50 3.12
C PRO A 333 -24.46 2.87 1.87
N TYR A 334 -24.27 1.95 0.91
CA TYR A 334 -23.45 2.14 -0.27
C TYR A 334 -24.26 2.47 -1.51
N GLU A 335 -23.70 3.33 -2.37
CA GLU A 335 -24.19 3.57 -3.74
C GLU A 335 -23.18 2.96 -4.74
N PHE A 336 -23.51 1.81 -5.27
CA PHE A 336 -22.60 1.03 -6.10
C PHE A 336 -22.28 1.67 -7.46
N SER A 337 -23.14 2.55 -7.97
CA SER A 337 -22.88 3.27 -9.24
C SER A 337 -21.71 4.24 -9.13
N ILE A 338 -21.42 4.74 -7.93
CA ILE A 338 -20.39 5.76 -7.64
C ILE A 338 -19.15 5.15 -6.99
N LEU A 339 -19.28 3.94 -6.45
CA LEU A 339 -18.17 3.26 -5.73
C LEU A 339 -16.96 3.07 -6.67
N PRO A 340 -15.78 3.65 -6.36
CA PRO A 340 -14.58 3.46 -7.16
C PRO A 340 -14.17 1.99 -7.25
N VAL A 341 -13.72 1.57 -8.43
CA VAL A 341 -13.27 0.17 -8.66
C VAL A 341 -12.06 -0.16 -7.79
N GLU A 342 -11.24 0.81 -7.49
CA GLU A 342 -10.07 0.73 -6.63
C GLU A 342 -10.42 0.30 -5.19
N ILE A 343 -11.57 0.73 -4.66
CA ILE A 343 -12.07 0.29 -3.35
C ILE A 343 -12.37 -1.20 -3.35
N LEU A 344 -13.05 -1.69 -4.38
CA LEU A 344 -13.31 -3.13 -4.52
C LEU A 344 -11.99 -3.91 -4.65
N GLY A 345 -11.04 -3.39 -5.43
CA GLY A 345 -9.69 -3.96 -5.56
C GLY A 345 -9.00 -4.11 -4.20
N SER A 346 -9.02 -3.06 -3.35
CA SER A 346 -8.40 -3.09 -2.02
C SER A 346 -9.05 -4.10 -1.08
N ILE A 347 -10.39 -4.21 -1.12
CA ILE A 347 -11.15 -5.18 -0.32
C ILE A 347 -10.82 -6.61 -0.75
N TYR A 348 -10.82 -6.86 -2.04
CA TYR A 348 -10.49 -8.19 -2.57
C TYR A 348 -9.05 -8.59 -2.29
N GLU A 349 -8.12 -7.67 -2.28
CA GLU A 349 -6.74 -7.96 -1.89
C GLU A 349 -6.64 -8.43 -0.43
N GLN A 350 -7.39 -7.80 0.47
CA GLN A 350 -7.50 -8.28 1.85
C GLN A 350 -8.17 -9.66 1.94
N PHE A 351 -9.14 -9.96 1.07
CA PHE A 351 -9.71 -11.30 0.93
C PHE A 351 -8.68 -12.34 0.51
N LEU A 352 -7.82 -11.99 -0.45
CA LEU A 352 -6.74 -12.87 -0.92
C LEU A 352 -5.73 -13.20 0.19
N GLY A 353 -5.64 -12.37 1.22
CA GLY A 353 -4.86 -12.63 2.43
C GLY A 353 -5.44 -13.71 3.35
N LYS A 354 -6.71 -14.06 3.15
CA LYS A 354 -7.41 -15.04 3.98
C LYS A 354 -7.88 -16.23 3.15
N THR A 355 -7.93 -17.41 3.77
CA THR A 355 -8.41 -18.65 3.14
C THR A 355 -9.47 -19.31 3.97
N ILE A 356 -10.41 -19.99 3.31
CA ILE A 356 -11.39 -20.85 3.98
C ILE A 356 -10.73 -22.19 4.24
N ARG A 357 -10.91 -22.75 5.46
CA ARG A 357 -10.45 -24.09 5.83
C ARG A 357 -11.54 -24.87 6.56
N PHE A 358 -11.47 -26.20 6.49
CA PHE A 358 -12.30 -27.06 7.33
C PHE A 358 -11.74 -27.08 8.76
N ARG A 359 -12.60 -26.81 9.75
CA ARG A 359 -12.22 -26.81 11.17
C ARG A 359 -12.42 -28.15 11.88
N GLY A 360 -13.04 -29.10 11.26
CA GLY A 360 -13.33 -30.40 11.84
C GLY A 360 -14.55 -31.04 11.19
N VAL A 361 -14.80 -32.28 11.58
CA VAL A 361 -15.93 -33.06 11.09
C VAL A 361 -16.92 -33.26 12.25
N LYS A 362 -18.15 -32.84 12.07
CA LYS A 362 -19.25 -33.11 13.03
C LYS A 362 -20.16 -34.19 12.42
N GLY A 363 -19.86 -35.45 12.70
CA GLY A 363 -20.42 -36.59 11.97
C GLY A 363 -19.83 -36.67 10.56
N GLU A 364 -20.66 -36.71 9.53
CA GLU A 364 -20.27 -36.66 8.12
C GLU A 364 -20.14 -35.21 7.55
N LYS A 365 -20.36 -34.20 8.39
CA LYS A 365 -20.45 -32.79 7.97
C LYS A 365 -19.22 -31.97 8.35
N HIS A 366 -18.73 -31.19 7.41
CA HIS A 366 -17.62 -30.27 7.64
C HIS A 366 -18.10 -28.93 8.21
N THR A 367 -17.29 -28.32 9.07
CA THR A 367 -17.44 -26.90 9.47
C THR A 367 -16.33 -26.10 8.85
N ALA A 368 -16.66 -24.93 8.30
CA ALA A 368 -15.68 -24.01 7.68
C ALA A 368 -15.37 -22.82 8.59
N ILE A 369 -14.13 -22.37 8.52
CA ILE A 369 -13.64 -21.13 9.13
C ILE A 369 -12.83 -20.33 8.10
N ILE A 370 -12.74 -19.02 8.32
CA ILE A 370 -11.82 -18.14 7.58
C ILE A 370 -10.64 -17.84 8.47
N GLU A 371 -9.44 -18.01 7.95
CA GLU A 371 -8.19 -17.69 8.65
C GLU A 371 -7.17 -17.02 7.72
N GLU A 372 -6.23 -16.25 8.28
CA GLU A 372 -5.15 -15.63 7.52
C GLU A 372 -4.22 -16.71 6.95
N LYS A 373 -3.79 -16.50 5.70
CA LYS A 373 -2.75 -17.33 5.09
C LYS A 373 -1.47 -17.21 5.92
N PRO A 374 -0.74 -18.32 6.21
CA PRO A 374 0.46 -18.28 7.05
C PRO A 374 1.55 -17.31 6.54
N GLU A 375 1.68 -17.19 5.23
CA GLU A 375 2.62 -16.28 4.56
C GLU A 375 2.26 -14.82 4.85
N VAL A 376 0.98 -14.49 4.74
CA VAL A 376 0.44 -13.14 4.99
C VAL A 376 0.59 -12.77 6.46
N LYS A 377 0.27 -13.68 7.38
CA LYS A 377 0.41 -13.47 8.82
C LYS A 377 1.87 -13.19 9.22
N LYS A 378 2.84 -13.86 8.60
CA LYS A 378 4.28 -13.64 8.85
C LYS A 378 4.81 -12.36 8.21
N ALA A 379 4.25 -11.97 7.09
CA ALA A 379 4.60 -10.72 6.41
C ALA A 379 4.00 -9.45 7.05
N GLY A 380 3.12 -9.63 8.05
CA GLY A 380 2.45 -8.51 8.74
C GLY A 380 1.22 -7.97 8.03
N GLY A 381 0.65 -8.71 7.07
CA GLY A 381 -0.57 -8.35 6.35
C GLY A 381 -0.46 -8.46 4.83
N VAL A 382 -1.55 -8.18 4.14
CA VAL A 382 -1.60 -7.99 2.68
C VAL A 382 -1.33 -6.51 2.39
N TYR A 383 -0.53 -6.23 1.39
CA TYR A 383 -0.12 -4.86 1.04
C TYR A 383 -0.85 -4.36 -0.19
N TYR A 384 -2.01 -3.73 0.00
CA TYR A 384 -2.65 -2.97 -1.08
C TYR A 384 -1.77 -1.78 -1.48
N THR A 385 -1.44 -1.69 -2.76
CA THR A 385 -0.60 -0.59 -3.26
C THR A 385 -1.44 0.69 -3.39
N PRO A 386 -1.08 1.77 -2.69
CA PRO A 386 -1.79 3.03 -2.77
C PRO A 386 -1.88 3.57 -4.21
N GLU A 387 -2.99 4.22 -4.53
CA GLU A 387 -3.29 4.70 -5.87
C GLU A 387 -2.21 5.65 -6.43
N TYR A 388 -1.65 6.54 -5.59
CA TYR A 388 -0.60 7.47 -6.02
C TYR A 388 0.68 6.75 -6.48
N ILE A 389 1.02 5.61 -5.87
CA ILE A 389 2.15 4.76 -6.29
C ILE A 389 1.84 4.09 -7.64
N VAL A 390 0.62 3.56 -7.79
CA VAL A 390 0.18 2.94 -9.06
C VAL A 390 0.20 3.98 -10.18
N LYS A 391 -0.36 5.16 -9.96
CA LYS A 391 -0.36 6.28 -10.93
C LYS A 391 1.07 6.66 -11.32
N TYR A 392 1.97 6.77 -10.35
CA TYR A 392 3.36 7.12 -10.61
C TYR A 392 4.07 6.09 -11.48
N ILE A 393 4.03 4.81 -11.09
CA ILE A 393 4.67 3.72 -11.83
C ILE A 393 4.11 3.63 -13.26
N VAL A 394 2.79 3.71 -13.42
CA VAL A 394 2.13 3.70 -14.74
C VAL A 394 2.59 4.89 -15.60
N GLN A 395 2.68 6.09 -15.02
CA GLN A 395 3.12 7.27 -15.76
C GLN A 395 4.59 7.17 -16.17
N ARG A 396 5.45 6.64 -15.32
CA ARG A 396 6.90 6.46 -15.61
C ARG A 396 7.19 5.32 -16.58
N THR A 397 6.25 4.40 -16.79
CA THR A 397 6.38 3.26 -17.71
C THR A 397 5.48 3.44 -18.93
N VAL A 398 4.18 3.23 -18.78
CA VAL A 398 3.20 3.33 -19.86
C VAL A 398 3.17 4.75 -20.45
N GLY A 399 3.19 5.77 -19.57
CA GLY A 399 3.20 7.17 -19.98
C GLY A 399 4.41 7.51 -20.84
N ALA A 400 5.61 7.14 -20.40
CA ALA A 400 6.84 7.34 -21.17
C ALA A 400 6.83 6.61 -22.52
N MET A 401 6.18 5.44 -22.58
CA MET A 401 6.08 4.64 -23.82
C MET A 401 4.98 5.14 -24.78
N THR A 402 4.01 5.93 -24.33
CA THR A 402 2.95 6.51 -25.18
C THR A 402 3.28 7.89 -25.72
N GLU A 403 4.32 8.53 -25.20
CA GLU A 403 4.71 9.88 -25.60
C GLU A 403 5.02 9.94 -27.10
N GLY A 404 4.39 10.90 -27.82
CA GLY A 404 4.57 11.11 -29.26
C GLY A 404 3.97 10.04 -30.17
N LYS A 405 3.30 9.00 -29.62
CA LYS A 405 2.73 7.90 -30.41
C LYS A 405 1.30 8.15 -30.88
N THR A 406 0.92 7.39 -31.89
CA THR A 406 -0.46 7.30 -32.38
C THR A 406 -1.21 6.14 -31.75
N PRO A 407 -2.58 6.15 -31.75
CA PRO A 407 -3.37 5.03 -31.24
C PRO A 407 -3.04 3.68 -31.90
N ALA A 408 -2.68 3.66 -33.18
CA ALA A 408 -2.30 2.46 -33.90
C ALA A 408 -0.95 1.87 -33.42
N GLU A 409 -0.05 2.71 -32.95
CA GLU A 409 1.22 2.28 -32.35
C GLU A 409 1.00 1.83 -30.90
N VAL A 410 0.18 2.55 -30.14
CA VAL A 410 -0.17 2.18 -28.76
C VAL A 410 -0.96 0.87 -28.71
N ALA A 411 -1.81 0.58 -29.68
CA ALA A 411 -2.53 -0.70 -29.79
C ALA A 411 -1.60 -1.92 -29.90
N LYS A 412 -0.32 -1.72 -30.24
CA LYS A 412 0.70 -2.79 -30.30
C LYS A 412 1.45 -2.96 -28.99
N MET A 413 1.27 -2.05 -28.02
CA MET A 413 1.95 -2.13 -26.72
C MET A 413 1.36 -3.24 -25.85
N ARG A 414 2.21 -3.95 -25.15
CA ARG A 414 1.87 -5.04 -24.23
C ARG A 414 2.41 -4.71 -22.85
N ILE A 415 1.53 -4.60 -21.88
CA ILE A 415 1.80 -4.21 -20.51
C ILE A 415 1.46 -5.40 -19.62
N ILE A 416 2.35 -5.80 -18.73
CA ILE A 416 2.13 -6.96 -17.86
C ILE A 416 2.46 -6.67 -16.40
N ASP A 417 1.67 -7.28 -15.51
CA ASP A 417 2.00 -7.49 -14.12
C ASP A 417 2.17 -9.00 -13.87
N PRO A 418 3.39 -9.49 -13.56
CA PRO A 418 3.66 -10.90 -13.34
C PRO A 418 3.23 -11.45 -11.97
N SER A 419 2.65 -10.61 -11.11
CA SER A 419 2.11 -10.93 -9.79
C SER A 419 0.90 -10.05 -9.48
N CYS A 420 -0.10 -10.10 -10.38
CA CYS A 420 -1.10 -9.05 -10.50
C CYS A 420 -2.09 -8.92 -9.32
N GLY A 421 -2.19 -9.90 -8.42
CA GLY A 421 -3.07 -9.86 -7.25
C GLY A 421 -4.51 -9.52 -7.62
N SER A 422 -5.05 -8.45 -7.01
CA SER A 422 -6.39 -7.91 -7.30
C SER A 422 -6.48 -7.12 -8.62
N GLY A 423 -5.35 -6.91 -9.32
CA GLY A 423 -5.26 -6.19 -10.60
C GLY A 423 -5.09 -4.69 -10.48
N SER A 424 -4.68 -4.16 -9.33
CA SER A 424 -4.54 -2.70 -9.10
C SER A 424 -3.68 -2.01 -10.15
N PHE A 425 -2.51 -2.55 -10.49
CA PHE A 425 -1.64 -2.02 -11.54
C PHE A 425 -2.24 -2.16 -12.94
N LEU A 426 -2.95 -3.27 -13.20
CA LEU A 426 -3.63 -3.49 -14.48
C LEU A 426 -4.77 -2.50 -14.70
N VAL A 427 -5.58 -2.24 -13.67
CA VAL A 427 -6.64 -1.23 -13.67
C VAL A 427 -6.04 0.16 -13.85
N GLY A 428 -4.94 0.49 -13.16
CA GLY A 428 -4.23 1.75 -13.31
C GLY A 428 -3.70 1.97 -14.73
N ALA A 429 -3.04 0.98 -15.32
CA ALA A 429 -2.54 1.04 -16.69
C ALA A 429 -3.69 1.16 -17.71
N TYR A 430 -4.77 0.41 -17.53
CA TYR A 430 -5.96 0.50 -18.37
C TYR A 430 -6.63 1.88 -18.28
N SER A 431 -6.79 2.41 -17.06
CA SER A 431 -7.32 3.76 -16.84
C SER A 431 -6.49 4.84 -17.54
N TYR A 432 -5.16 4.72 -17.47
CA TYR A 432 -4.25 5.61 -18.17
C TYR A 432 -4.46 5.55 -19.69
N LEU A 433 -4.50 4.34 -20.26
CA LEU A 433 -4.68 4.16 -21.71
C LEU A 433 -6.04 4.67 -22.19
N LEU A 434 -7.13 4.43 -21.43
CA LEU A 434 -8.46 4.96 -21.75
C LEU A 434 -8.44 6.50 -21.83
N ALA A 435 -7.83 7.13 -20.83
CA ALA A 435 -7.72 8.58 -20.79
C ALA A 435 -6.84 9.13 -21.92
N TRP A 436 -5.69 8.50 -22.20
CA TRP A 436 -4.78 8.89 -23.27
C TRP A 436 -5.47 8.80 -24.65
N HIS A 437 -6.21 7.73 -24.91
CA HIS A 437 -6.95 7.57 -26.17
C HIS A 437 -8.09 8.61 -26.30
N LEU A 438 -8.81 8.87 -25.20
CA LEU A 438 -9.87 9.88 -25.22
C LEU A 438 -9.30 11.26 -25.52
N ASP A 439 -8.20 11.65 -24.85
CA ASP A 439 -7.52 12.93 -25.08
C ASP A 439 -7.01 13.04 -26.53
N TYR A 440 -6.45 11.98 -27.09
CA TYR A 440 -6.01 11.96 -28.48
C TYR A 440 -7.16 12.16 -29.46
N TYR A 441 -8.26 11.42 -29.28
CA TYR A 441 -9.39 11.46 -30.20
C TYR A 441 -10.26 12.71 -30.07
N THR A 442 -10.29 13.34 -28.91
CA THR A 442 -11.06 14.58 -28.71
C THR A 442 -10.31 15.84 -29.13
N ASN A 443 -9.03 15.72 -29.43
CA ASN A 443 -8.28 16.82 -30.06
C ASN A 443 -8.97 17.24 -31.37
N THR A 444 -9.10 18.55 -31.58
CA THR A 444 -9.80 19.14 -32.73
C THR A 444 -9.35 18.59 -34.09
N LYS A 445 -8.06 18.23 -34.21
CA LYS A 445 -7.47 17.67 -35.44
C LYS A 445 -7.97 16.24 -35.73
N HIS A 446 -8.33 15.46 -34.70
CA HIS A 446 -8.63 14.03 -34.81
C HIS A 446 -10.10 13.72 -34.62
N LEU A 447 -10.87 14.60 -34.01
CA LEU A 447 -12.25 14.36 -33.58
C LEU A 447 -13.19 13.92 -34.72
N LYS A 448 -13.17 14.64 -35.85
CA LYS A 448 -14.03 14.29 -36.98
C LYS A 448 -13.79 12.89 -37.53
N LYS A 449 -12.51 12.49 -37.56
CA LYS A 449 -12.09 11.15 -37.98
C LYS A 449 -12.52 10.11 -36.96
N ALA A 450 -12.28 10.36 -35.68
CA ALA A 450 -12.60 9.46 -34.58
C ALA A 450 -14.12 9.18 -34.48
N LEU A 451 -14.95 10.20 -34.68
CA LEU A 451 -16.42 10.04 -34.75
C LEU A 451 -16.85 9.18 -35.95
N LYS A 452 -16.23 9.38 -37.13
CA LYS A 452 -16.54 8.59 -38.33
C LYS A 452 -16.11 7.12 -38.20
N GLU A 453 -14.98 6.88 -37.54
CA GLU A 453 -14.44 5.53 -37.30
C GLU A 453 -15.09 4.82 -36.11
N GLY A 454 -15.98 5.50 -35.36
CA GLY A 454 -16.65 4.92 -34.19
C GLY A 454 -15.72 4.70 -32.99
N ALA A 455 -14.61 5.43 -32.91
CA ALA A 455 -13.71 5.37 -31.76
C ALA A 455 -14.27 6.14 -30.55
N VAL A 456 -14.99 7.24 -30.83
CA VAL A 456 -15.68 8.06 -29.83
C VAL A 456 -17.11 8.36 -30.31
N TYR A 457 -17.99 8.66 -29.34
CA TYR A 457 -19.33 9.14 -29.59
C TYR A 457 -19.64 10.35 -28.71
N GLN A 458 -20.63 11.14 -29.09
CA GLN A 458 -21.10 12.25 -28.28
C GLN A 458 -22.24 11.77 -27.38
N ALA A 459 -22.02 11.80 -26.07
CA ALA A 459 -23.02 11.42 -25.07
C ALA A 459 -24.08 12.54 -24.92
N MET A 460 -25.23 12.20 -24.29
CA MET A 460 -26.22 13.22 -23.87
C MET A 460 -25.52 14.22 -22.93
N GLY A 461 -25.64 15.49 -23.16
CA GLY A 461 -24.89 16.55 -22.47
C GLY A 461 -23.63 17.03 -23.21
N GLY A 462 -23.40 16.57 -24.45
CA GLY A 462 -22.40 17.12 -25.38
C GLY A 462 -20.96 16.59 -25.19
N ALA A 463 -20.70 15.78 -24.15
CA ALA A 463 -19.39 15.19 -23.88
C ALA A 463 -19.04 14.05 -24.86
N TYR A 464 -17.75 13.91 -25.17
CA TYR A 464 -17.26 12.77 -25.95
C TYR A 464 -16.79 11.65 -25.04
N LYS A 465 -17.14 10.40 -25.38
CA LYS A 465 -16.73 9.19 -24.68
C LYS A 465 -16.16 8.19 -25.69
N LEU A 466 -15.25 7.33 -25.24
CA LEU A 466 -14.82 6.17 -26.02
C LEU A 466 -15.98 5.19 -26.18
N THR A 467 -16.11 4.59 -27.35
CA THR A 467 -17.07 3.48 -27.56
C THR A 467 -16.64 2.26 -26.77
N ILE A 468 -17.60 1.39 -26.42
CA ILE A 468 -17.29 0.17 -25.66
C ILE A 468 -16.37 -0.77 -26.44
N GLU A 469 -16.55 -0.82 -27.77
CA GLU A 469 -15.69 -1.59 -28.67
C GLU A 469 -14.24 -1.10 -28.62
N LYS A 470 -14.04 0.23 -28.56
CA LYS A 470 -12.69 0.80 -28.44
C LYS A 470 -12.08 0.52 -27.06
N LYS A 471 -12.86 0.60 -25.98
CA LYS A 471 -12.43 0.23 -24.65
C LYS A 471 -12.02 -1.26 -24.58
N GLN A 472 -12.82 -2.16 -25.18
CA GLN A 472 -12.50 -3.59 -25.27
C GLN A 472 -11.21 -3.84 -26.06
N GLU A 473 -11.05 -3.18 -27.21
CA GLU A 473 -9.84 -3.27 -28.04
C GLU A 473 -8.59 -2.88 -27.26
N ILE A 474 -8.64 -1.75 -26.53
CA ILE A 474 -7.52 -1.29 -25.68
C ILE A 474 -7.20 -2.33 -24.62
N LEU A 475 -8.23 -2.86 -23.93
CA LEU A 475 -8.07 -3.85 -22.86
C LEU A 475 -7.41 -5.13 -23.38
N LEU A 476 -7.96 -5.72 -24.45
CA LEU A 476 -7.49 -6.99 -25.00
C LEU A 476 -6.09 -6.88 -25.60
N ASN A 477 -5.78 -5.76 -26.24
CA ASN A 477 -4.48 -5.57 -26.87
C ASN A 477 -3.36 -5.30 -25.88
N SER A 478 -3.63 -4.56 -24.80
CA SER A 478 -2.55 -3.96 -24.04
C SER A 478 -2.36 -4.50 -22.63
N ILE A 479 -3.38 -5.07 -21.99
CA ILE A 479 -3.36 -5.40 -20.55
C ILE A 479 -3.23 -6.90 -20.34
N TYR A 480 -2.17 -7.31 -19.61
CA TYR A 480 -1.84 -8.71 -19.33
C TYR A 480 -1.46 -8.88 -17.86
N GLY A 481 -1.74 -10.06 -17.30
CA GLY A 481 -1.42 -10.37 -15.91
C GLY A 481 -1.21 -11.86 -15.67
N VAL A 482 -0.39 -12.17 -14.68
CA VAL A 482 -0.21 -13.53 -14.14
C VAL A 482 -0.31 -13.49 -12.64
N ASP A 483 -1.00 -14.44 -12.04
CA ASP A 483 -0.95 -14.68 -10.60
C ASP A 483 -0.97 -16.18 -10.32
N ILE A 484 -0.33 -16.59 -9.22
CA ILE A 484 -0.31 -17.99 -8.78
C ILE A 484 -1.65 -18.44 -8.19
N ASP A 485 -2.43 -17.46 -7.68
CA ASP A 485 -3.73 -17.70 -7.02
C ASP A 485 -4.87 -17.51 -8.03
N GLU A 486 -5.63 -18.56 -8.26
CA GLU A 486 -6.80 -18.52 -9.14
C GLU A 486 -7.85 -17.49 -8.70
N GLN A 487 -8.02 -17.30 -7.40
CA GLN A 487 -8.93 -16.28 -6.86
C GLN A 487 -8.46 -14.86 -7.24
N ALA A 488 -7.15 -14.60 -7.15
CA ALA A 488 -6.56 -13.32 -7.57
C ALA A 488 -6.80 -13.04 -9.07
N VAL A 489 -6.63 -14.05 -9.90
CA VAL A 489 -6.92 -13.97 -11.35
C VAL A 489 -8.38 -13.60 -11.62
N GLU A 490 -9.32 -14.23 -10.94
CA GLU A 490 -10.75 -13.91 -11.10
C GLU A 490 -11.09 -12.50 -10.63
N VAL A 491 -10.52 -12.07 -9.51
CA VAL A 491 -10.66 -10.70 -8.99
C VAL A 491 -10.08 -9.67 -9.96
N SER A 492 -8.89 -9.93 -10.52
CA SER A 492 -8.28 -9.05 -11.53
C SER A 492 -9.18 -8.89 -12.76
N LYS A 493 -9.78 -9.98 -13.23
CA LYS A 493 -10.75 -9.94 -14.35
C LYS A 493 -11.99 -9.12 -13.98
N LEU A 494 -12.55 -9.33 -12.78
CA LEU A 494 -13.69 -8.58 -12.27
C LEU A 494 -13.39 -7.08 -12.22
N SER A 495 -12.25 -6.69 -11.65
CA SER A 495 -11.81 -5.30 -11.55
C SER A 495 -11.69 -4.63 -12.94
N LEU A 496 -11.12 -5.33 -13.91
CA LEU A 496 -11.02 -4.84 -15.29
C LEU A 496 -12.39 -4.72 -15.98
N TYR A 497 -13.32 -5.65 -15.76
CA TYR A 497 -14.68 -5.56 -16.28
C TYR A 497 -15.45 -4.39 -15.67
N LEU A 498 -15.33 -4.18 -14.38
CA LEU A 498 -15.97 -3.05 -13.70
C LEU A 498 -15.39 -1.72 -14.20
N LYS A 499 -14.09 -1.64 -14.46
CA LYS A 499 -13.45 -0.46 -15.05
C LYS A 499 -13.90 -0.21 -16.50
N LEU A 500 -14.05 -1.24 -17.30
CA LEU A 500 -14.57 -1.14 -18.66
C LEU A 500 -16.00 -0.55 -18.67
N LEU A 501 -16.82 -0.91 -17.67
CA LEU A 501 -18.20 -0.46 -17.53
C LEU A 501 -18.35 0.82 -16.70
N GLU A 502 -17.26 1.45 -16.23
CA GLU A 502 -17.33 2.56 -15.26
C GLU A 502 -18.18 3.74 -15.73
N ASP A 503 -18.04 4.13 -16.99
CA ASP A 503 -18.77 5.26 -17.59
C ASP A 503 -19.98 4.84 -18.43
N GLU A 504 -20.33 3.56 -18.44
CA GLU A 504 -21.44 3.03 -19.22
C GLU A 504 -22.75 3.11 -18.41
N GLY A 505 -23.86 3.33 -19.10
CA GLY A 505 -25.19 3.43 -18.52
C GLY A 505 -26.25 2.84 -19.46
N LYS A 506 -27.51 3.33 -19.38
CA LYS A 506 -28.62 2.86 -20.23
C LYS A 506 -28.38 2.92 -21.74
N GLU A 507 -27.48 3.80 -22.21
CA GLU A 507 -27.09 3.87 -23.61
C GLU A 507 -26.39 2.59 -24.09
N ALA A 508 -25.59 1.96 -23.19
CA ALA A 508 -25.00 0.66 -23.48
C ALA A 508 -26.05 -0.47 -23.51
N ALA A 509 -27.06 -0.38 -22.63
CA ALA A 509 -28.15 -1.35 -22.59
C ALA A 509 -29.12 -1.23 -23.79
N SER A 510 -29.37 -0.01 -24.33
CA SER A 510 -30.22 0.19 -25.48
C SER A 510 -29.61 -0.33 -26.80
N LYS A 511 -28.29 -0.45 -26.87
CA LYS A 511 -27.58 -1.14 -27.96
C LYS A 511 -27.75 -2.67 -27.92
N ASP A 512 -28.37 -3.22 -26.88
CA ASP A 512 -28.66 -4.67 -26.77
C ASP A 512 -29.48 -5.20 -27.95
N GLU A 513 -30.32 -4.36 -28.60
CA GLU A 513 -31.00 -4.72 -29.86
C GLU A 513 -30.03 -4.78 -31.05
N LEU A 514 -28.99 -3.94 -31.08
CA LEU A 514 -27.92 -4.01 -32.08
C LEU A 514 -27.00 -5.21 -31.83
N PHE A 515 -26.72 -5.53 -30.55
CA PHE A 515 -25.88 -6.68 -30.17
C PHE A 515 -26.58 -8.04 -30.42
N LYS A 516 -27.90 -8.09 -30.41
CA LYS A 516 -28.67 -9.31 -30.78
C LYS A 516 -28.43 -9.81 -32.22
N HIS A 517 -27.92 -8.95 -33.07
CA HIS A 517 -27.62 -9.25 -34.49
C HIS A 517 -26.13 -9.26 -34.83
N THR A 518 -25.24 -9.05 -33.85
CA THR A 518 -23.79 -9.11 -34.01
C THR A 518 -23.18 -10.06 -32.98
N ASP A 519 -22.10 -10.76 -33.32
CA ASP A 519 -21.33 -11.62 -32.38
C ASP A 519 -20.57 -10.82 -31.30
N LEU A 520 -20.74 -9.51 -31.22
CA LEU A 520 -20.13 -8.63 -30.25
C LEU A 520 -20.87 -8.72 -28.91
N LYS A 521 -20.14 -9.08 -27.85
CA LYS A 521 -20.65 -9.19 -26.47
C LYS A 521 -20.16 -8.02 -25.63
N LEU A 522 -20.94 -7.65 -24.60
CA LEU A 522 -20.65 -6.46 -23.78
C LEU A 522 -19.31 -6.55 -23.05
N LEU A 523 -18.90 -7.75 -22.64
CA LEU A 523 -17.60 -7.99 -22.02
C LEU A 523 -16.75 -8.94 -22.87
N PRO A 524 -15.45 -8.64 -23.09
CA PRO A 524 -14.55 -9.54 -23.82
C PRO A 524 -14.10 -10.69 -22.91
N SER A 525 -13.66 -11.82 -23.52
CA SER A 525 -12.99 -12.85 -22.75
C SER A 525 -11.56 -12.44 -22.38
N LEU A 526 -11.25 -12.41 -21.10
CA LEU A 526 -9.90 -12.10 -20.58
C LEU A 526 -9.05 -13.35 -20.29
N MET A 527 -9.49 -14.54 -20.70
CA MET A 527 -8.74 -15.80 -20.48
C MET A 527 -7.38 -15.81 -21.20
N GLY A 528 -7.26 -15.10 -22.30
CA GLY A 528 -5.99 -14.93 -23.02
C GLY A 528 -5.04 -13.94 -22.37
N ASN A 529 -5.56 -13.00 -21.59
CA ASN A 529 -4.83 -11.87 -21.06
C ASN A 529 -4.41 -12.07 -19.59
N ILE A 530 -5.32 -12.57 -18.75
CA ILE A 530 -5.09 -12.75 -17.31
C ILE A 530 -5.06 -14.25 -17.03
N LYS A 531 -3.90 -14.76 -16.63
CA LYS A 531 -3.61 -16.18 -16.53
C LYS A 531 -3.22 -16.60 -15.13
N CYS A 532 -3.60 -17.84 -14.75
CA CYS A 532 -3.23 -18.42 -13.49
C CYS A 532 -1.96 -19.25 -13.63
N GLY A 533 -0.95 -18.99 -12.81
CA GLY A 533 0.29 -19.77 -12.78
C GLY A 533 1.42 -19.07 -12.01
N ASN A 534 2.44 -19.87 -11.69
CA ASN A 534 3.63 -19.38 -11.01
C ASN A 534 4.59 -18.71 -12.01
N ALA A 535 4.66 -17.41 -11.99
CA ALA A 535 5.49 -16.63 -12.91
C ALA A 535 6.99 -16.99 -12.89
N LEU A 536 7.47 -17.65 -11.83
CA LEU A 536 8.89 -17.99 -11.63
C LEU A 536 9.22 -19.45 -11.98
N VAL A 537 8.23 -20.35 -12.02
CA VAL A 537 8.44 -21.80 -12.15
C VAL A 537 7.83 -22.29 -13.45
N GLU A 538 8.66 -22.84 -14.32
CA GLU A 538 8.26 -23.39 -15.62
C GLU A 538 8.10 -24.92 -15.56
N SER A 539 7.56 -25.54 -16.61
CA SER A 539 7.25 -26.99 -16.67
C SER A 539 8.47 -27.91 -16.56
N ASP A 540 9.68 -27.41 -16.80
CA ASP A 540 10.92 -28.13 -16.54
C ASP A 540 11.13 -28.48 -15.04
N TYR A 541 10.33 -27.91 -14.14
CA TYR A 541 10.21 -28.34 -12.75
C TYR A 541 9.93 -29.84 -12.60
N TYR A 542 9.20 -30.42 -13.54
CA TYR A 542 8.85 -31.84 -13.52
C TYR A 542 9.90 -32.74 -14.19
N LEU A 543 10.90 -32.18 -14.91
CA LEU A 543 11.93 -32.95 -15.57
C LEU A 543 12.81 -33.70 -14.55
N GLY A 544 12.93 -35.02 -14.71
CA GLY A 544 13.74 -35.87 -13.81
C GLY A 544 13.09 -36.22 -12.49
N LYS A 545 11.85 -35.77 -12.22
CA LYS A 545 11.03 -36.27 -11.13
C LYS A 545 10.24 -37.45 -11.68
N GLU A 546 10.71 -38.70 -11.47
CA GLU A 546 9.85 -39.85 -11.66
C GLU A 546 8.62 -39.66 -10.79
N ALA A 547 7.44 -39.78 -11.36
CA ALA A 547 6.19 -39.79 -10.63
C ALA A 547 6.21 -41.01 -9.69
N SER A 548 6.75 -40.84 -8.50
CA SER A 548 6.55 -41.83 -7.46
C SER A 548 5.06 -41.82 -7.20
N LEU A 549 4.44 -43.00 -7.33
CA LEU A 549 2.99 -43.21 -7.15
C LEU A 549 2.43 -42.73 -5.79
N PHE A 550 3.27 -42.16 -4.93
CA PHE A 550 2.98 -41.81 -3.53
C PHE A 550 3.45 -40.40 -3.13
N GLU A 551 4.06 -39.62 -4.03
CA GLU A 551 4.34 -38.21 -3.73
C GLU A 551 3.10 -37.36 -4.05
N ASP A 552 2.77 -36.57 -3.07
CA ASP A 552 1.64 -35.68 -2.93
C ASP A 552 1.31 -34.92 -4.23
N LEU A 553 0.42 -35.50 -5.07
CA LEU A 553 -0.08 -34.87 -6.31
C LEU A 553 -0.68 -33.48 -6.03
N ASP A 554 -1.14 -33.25 -4.82
CA ASP A 554 -1.68 -31.97 -4.40
C ASP A 554 -0.57 -30.95 -4.20
N ALA A 555 0.56 -31.31 -3.60
CA ALA A 555 1.74 -30.42 -3.48
C ALA A 555 2.35 -30.08 -4.84
N MET A 556 2.35 -31.02 -5.79
CA MET A 556 2.79 -30.76 -7.16
C MET A 556 1.85 -29.79 -7.92
N ARG A 557 0.55 -29.96 -7.74
CA ARG A 557 -0.46 -29.04 -8.29
C ARG A 557 -0.38 -27.65 -7.67
N GLU A 558 -0.04 -27.57 -6.38
CA GLU A 558 0.12 -26.31 -5.69
C GLU A 558 1.28 -25.42 -6.21
N ILE A 559 2.32 -25.98 -6.86
CA ILE A 559 3.40 -25.20 -7.49
C ILE A 559 2.87 -24.39 -8.66
N ASN A 560 1.87 -24.89 -9.39
CA ASN A 560 1.15 -24.22 -10.46
C ASN A 560 2.07 -23.60 -11.52
N VAL A 561 2.87 -24.45 -12.19
CA VAL A 561 3.88 -24.04 -13.18
C VAL A 561 3.30 -23.19 -14.31
N PHE A 562 4.10 -22.22 -14.83
CA PHE A 562 3.69 -21.34 -15.91
C PHE A 562 4.79 -21.18 -16.96
N ASP A 563 4.52 -21.69 -18.17
CA ASP A 563 5.43 -21.57 -19.30
C ASP A 563 5.14 -20.31 -20.12
N TRP A 564 5.96 -19.31 -19.97
CA TRP A 564 5.79 -18.00 -20.60
C TRP A 564 5.69 -18.05 -22.13
N LYS A 565 6.47 -18.92 -22.75
CA LYS A 565 6.58 -19.04 -24.21
C LYS A 565 5.60 -20.06 -24.82
N ASP A 566 4.80 -20.74 -24.01
CA ASP A 566 3.74 -21.63 -24.55
C ASP A 566 2.68 -20.79 -25.26
N THR A 567 2.28 -21.22 -26.45
CA THR A 567 1.35 -20.48 -27.32
C THR A 567 -0.12 -20.59 -26.85
N SER A 568 -0.46 -21.63 -26.10
CA SER A 568 -1.82 -21.89 -25.62
C SER A 568 -2.01 -21.46 -24.18
N LYS A 569 -1.13 -21.87 -23.30
CA LYS A 569 -1.21 -21.61 -21.85
C LYS A 569 -0.42 -20.37 -21.42
N GLY A 570 0.65 -20.04 -22.10
CA GLY A 570 1.50 -18.86 -21.87
C GLY A 570 1.16 -17.69 -22.82
N PHE A 571 2.18 -16.90 -23.12
CA PHE A 571 2.11 -15.72 -23.99
C PHE A 571 3.03 -15.85 -25.23
N GLY A 572 3.14 -17.04 -25.80
CA GLY A 572 4.08 -17.35 -26.90
C GLY A 572 4.05 -16.33 -28.03
N GLN A 573 2.86 -15.91 -28.49
CA GLN A 573 2.71 -14.90 -29.56
C GLN A 573 3.33 -13.55 -29.23
N ILE A 574 3.31 -13.15 -27.93
CA ILE A 574 3.94 -11.89 -27.46
C ILE A 574 5.45 -12.03 -27.52
N PHE A 575 5.99 -13.20 -27.16
CA PHE A 575 7.43 -13.47 -27.26
C PHE A 575 7.93 -13.57 -28.68
N GLU A 576 7.12 -14.06 -29.62
CA GLU A 576 7.43 -14.01 -31.09
C GLU A 576 7.54 -12.56 -31.58
N ALA A 577 6.81 -11.63 -30.95
CA ALA A 577 6.90 -10.19 -31.22
C ALA A 577 7.97 -9.45 -30.38
N GLY A 578 8.82 -10.17 -29.62
CA GLY A 578 9.96 -9.66 -28.86
C GLY A 578 9.75 -9.53 -27.35
N GLY A 579 8.54 -9.70 -26.83
CA GLY A 579 8.22 -9.59 -25.39
C GLY A 579 7.30 -8.42 -25.04
N PHE A 580 7.30 -8.04 -23.77
CA PHE A 580 6.43 -6.98 -23.26
C PHE A 580 7.08 -5.60 -23.33
N ASP A 581 6.28 -4.55 -23.60
CA ASP A 581 6.74 -3.16 -23.63
C ASP A 581 6.93 -2.59 -22.22
N CYS A 582 6.04 -2.94 -21.29
CA CYS A 582 6.09 -2.52 -19.91
C CYS A 582 5.86 -3.70 -18.98
N VAL A 583 6.68 -3.77 -17.92
CA VAL A 583 6.46 -4.66 -16.77
C VAL A 583 6.30 -3.81 -15.54
N ILE A 584 5.15 -3.92 -14.87
CA ILE A 584 4.77 -3.13 -13.71
C ILE A 584 4.27 -4.06 -12.61
N GLY A 585 4.31 -3.66 -11.35
CA GLY A 585 3.72 -4.46 -10.28
C GLY A 585 4.26 -4.19 -8.88
N ASN A 586 3.80 -5.03 -7.95
CA ASN A 586 4.27 -5.13 -6.58
C ASN A 586 4.57 -6.61 -6.30
N PRO A 587 5.81 -7.08 -6.48
CA PRO A 587 6.16 -8.49 -6.27
C PRO A 587 6.06 -8.88 -4.80
N PRO A 588 5.85 -10.18 -4.47
CA PRO A 588 5.66 -10.62 -3.10
C PRO A 588 6.94 -10.50 -2.23
N TYR A 589 6.82 -9.86 -1.04
CA TYR A 589 7.92 -9.66 -0.08
C TYR A 589 8.05 -10.85 0.88
N VAL A 590 8.57 -11.97 0.41
CA VAL A 590 8.73 -13.18 1.22
C VAL A 590 10.20 -13.43 1.52
N SER A 591 10.56 -13.29 2.79
CA SER A 591 11.94 -13.42 3.25
C SER A 591 12.45 -14.87 3.15
N ALA A 592 13.78 -15.04 3.06
CA ALA A 592 14.43 -16.35 2.98
C ALA A 592 14.03 -17.30 4.12
N PRO A 593 13.95 -16.88 5.42
CA PRO A 593 13.48 -17.75 6.49
C PRO A 593 12.06 -18.26 6.27
N THR A 594 11.13 -17.38 5.85
CA THR A 594 9.73 -17.76 5.56
C THR A 594 9.64 -18.75 4.40
N GLN A 595 10.46 -18.57 3.36
CA GLN A 595 10.51 -19.51 2.23
C GLN A 595 10.98 -20.91 2.67
N ILE A 596 11.89 -21.00 3.62
CA ILE A 596 12.42 -22.29 4.12
C ILE A 596 11.41 -23.00 5.03
N GLU A 597 10.60 -22.26 5.77
CA GLU A 597 9.60 -22.83 6.71
C GLU A 597 8.35 -23.36 6.01
N SER A 598 7.97 -22.79 4.86
CA SER A 598 6.83 -23.25 4.07
C SER A 598 7.27 -24.39 3.13
N ALA A 599 6.62 -25.55 3.19
CA ALA A 599 6.95 -26.69 2.33
C ALA A 599 6.87 -26.33 0.83
N LYS A 600 5.80 -25.64 0.42
CA LYS A 600 5.59 -25.16 -0.96
C LYS A 600 6.69 -24.19 -1.40
N LEU A 601 6.94 -23.15 -0.61
CA LEU A 601 7.93 -22.12 -0.94
C LEU A 601 9.35 -22.68 -0.90
N LYS A 602 9.62 -23.68 -0.07
CA LYS A 602 10.90 -24.39 -0.04
C LYS A 602 11.16 -25.14 -1.34
N LEU A 603 10.16 -25.87 -1.87
CA LEU A 603 10.25 -26.54 -3.18
C LEU A 603 10.49 -25.55 -4.33
N GLN A 604 9.77 -24.42 -4.31
CA GLN A 604 9.99 -23.33 -5.26
C GLN A 604 11.42 -22.77 -5.16
N ARG A 605 11.90 -22.50 -3.94
CA ARG A 605 13.24 -21.99 -3.71
C ARG A 605 14.33 -22.96 -4.18
N GLU A 606 14.17 -24.24 -3.93
CA GLU A 606 15.10 -25.28 -4.39
C GLU A 606 15.14 -25.36 -5.93
N TYR A 607 13.99 -25.27 -6.60
CA TYR A 607 13.94 -25.20 -8.06
C TYR A 607 14.66 -23.95 -8.58
N LEU A 608 14.33 -22.78 -8.06
CA LEU A 608 14.93 -21.51 -8.53
C LEU A 608 16.48 -21.52 -8.36
N ALA A 609 16.97 -22.08 -7.26
CA ALA A 609 18.43 -22.19 -7.03
C ALA A 609 19.12 -23.16 -8.01
N ASN A 610 18.41 -24.17 -8.52
CA ASN A 610 18.99 -25.26 -9.32
C ASN A 610 18.73 -25.15 -10.84
N CYS A 611 17.69 -24.43 -11.26
CA CYS A 611 17.27 -24.39 -12.67
C CYS A 611 18.23 -23.62 -13.61
N ARG A 612 19.20 -22.89 -13.07
CA ARG A 612 20.18 -22.06 -13.80
C ARG A 612 19.59 -20.97 -14.71
N LYS A 613 18.30 -20.67 -14.54
CA LYS A 613 17.61 -19.62 -15.30
C LYS A 613 17.73 -18.25 -14.62
N TYR A 614 18.08 -18.23 -13.33
CA TYR A 614 18.24 -17.02 -12.53
C TYR A 614 19.68 -16.86 -12.11
N THR A 615 20.27 -15.72 -12.41
CA THR A 615 21.67 -15.37 -12.12
C THR A 615 21.81 -14.42 -10.94
N SER A 616 20.70 -13.80 -10.55
CA SER A 616 20.65 -12.80 -9.47
C SER A 616 20.59 -13.40 -8.07
N LEU A 617 20.37 -14.71 -7.94
CA LEU A 617 20.15 -15.37 -6.66
C LEU A 617 21.46 -15.53 -5.88
N TYR A 618 21.54 -14.82 -4.74
CA TYR A 618 22.73 -14.84 -3.91
C TYR A 618 22.39 -14.99 -2.43
N GLN A 619 23.03 -15.91 -1.72
CA GLN A 619 22.87 -16.19 -0.27
C GLN A 619 21.40 -16.41 0.15
N LYS A 620 20.90 -15.57 1.08
CA LYS A 620 19.54 -15.63 1.64
C LYS A 620 18.60 -14.63 0.94
N TRP A 621 18.46 -14.76 -0.38
CA TRP A 621 17.63 -13.87 -1.18
C TRP A 621 16.15 -13.96 -0.82
N ASP A 622 15.48 -12.83 -0.94
CA ASP A 622 14.03 -12.68 -0.78
C ASP A 622 13.31 -12.88 -2.12
N LEU A 623 12.04 -13.26 -2.08
CA LEU A 623 11.30 -13.73 -3.26
C LEU A 623 11.13 -12.65 -4.35
N TYR A 624 11.13 -11.37 -4.00
CA TYR A 624 11.04 -10.28 -5.00
C TYR A 624 12.27 -10.21 -5.92
N ILE A 625 13.42 -10.73 -5.52
CA ILE A 625 14.65 -10.74 -6.34
C ILE A 625 14.47 -11.47 -7.67
N PRO A 626 14.06 -12.76 -7.70
CA PRO A 626 13.79 -13.44 -8.97
C PRO A 626 12.60 -12.86 -9.74
N PHE A 627 11.64 -12.18 -9.09
CA PHE A 627 10.57 -11.46 -9.80
C PHE A 627 11.11 -10.28 -10.61
N ILE A 628 12.06 -9.51 -10.06
CA ILE A 628 12.71 -8.42 -10.81
C ILE A 628 13.46 -8.99 -12.02
N GLU A 629 14.31 -10.02 -11.81
CA GLU A 629 15.04 -10.66 -12.91
C GLU A 629 14.12 -11.22 -13.99
N LYS A 630 13.03 -11.91 -13.60
CA LYS A 630 12.02 -12.38 -14.53
C LYS A 630 11.38 -11.22 -15.29
N GLY A 631 10.96 -10.15 -14.59
CA GLY A 631 10.38 -8.96 -15.20
C GLY A 631 11.29 -8.33 -16.25
N LEU A 632 12.59 -8.18 -15.96
CA LEU A 632 13.58 -7.67 -16.89
C LEU A 632 13.81 -8.62 -18.08
N THR A 633 13.74 -9.93 -17.85
CA THR A 633 13.93 -10.95 -18.90
C THR A 633 12.80 -10.96 -19.93
N ILE A 634 11.55 -10.76 -19.50
CA ILE A 634 10.37 -10.78 -20.35
C ILE A 634 10.13 -9.47 -21.12
N LEU A 635 10.86 -8.40 -20.78
CA LEU A 635 10.83 -7.17 -21.56
C LEU A 635 11.42 -7.37 -22.96
N LYS A 636 10.84 -6.69 -23.93
CA LYS A 636 11.48 -6.48 -25.24
C LYS A 636 12.52 -5.35 -25.15
N ASP A 637 13.38 -5.24 -26.14
CA ASP A 637 14.36 -4.17 -26.22
C ASP A 637 13.64 -2.80 -26.30
N GLY A 638 14.12 -1.82 -25.55
CA GLY A 638 13.49 -0.52 -25.34
C GLY A 638 12.33 -0.51 -24.34
N GLY A 639 11.94 -1.66 -23.80
CA GLY A 639 10.88 -1.78 -22.80
C GLY A 639 11.28 -1.27 -21.42
N ILE A 640 10.29 -0.95 -20.59
CA ILE A 640 10.49 -0.35 -19.27
C ILE A 640 9.92 -1.25 -18.17
N TYR A 641 10.73 -1.48 -17.14
CA TYR A 641 10.36 -2.14 -15.89
C TYR A 641 10.23 -1.12 -14.76
N SER A 642 9.18 -1.21 -13.96
CA SER A 642 9.11 -0.51 -12.66
C SER A 642 8.20 -1.26 -11.69
N SER A 643 8.62 -1.33 -10.45
CA SER A 643 7.84 -1.95 -9.37
C SER A 643 8.16 -1.29 -8.03
N ILE A 644 7.22 -1.37 -7.11
CA ILE A 644 7.52 -1.01 -5.71
C ILE A 644 8.13 -2.22 -5.03
N ILE A 645 9.30 -2.04 -4.39
CA ILE A 645 10.07 -3.12 -3.77
C ILE A 645 10.63 -2.67 -2.41
N PRO A 646 11.07 -3.62 -1.55
CA PRO A 646 11.74 -3.29 -0.30
C PRO A 646 13.04 -2.50 -0.50
N TYR A 647 13.21 -1.43 0.27
CA TYR A 647 14.40 -0.57 0.23
C TYR A 647 15.73 -1.33 0.47
N PRO A 648 15.80 -2.41 1.30
CA PRO A 648 16.98 -3.25 1.42
C PRO A 648 17.57 -3.77 0.10
N PHE A 649 16.81 -3.73 -1.00
CA PHE A 649 17.32 -3.95 -2.35
C PHE A 649 18.54 -3.07 -2.67
N THR A 650 18.60 -1.83 -2.20
CA THR A 650 19.67 -0.88 -2.51
C THR A 650 20.99 -1.19 -1.80
N ASN A 651 20.96 -1.86 -0.65
CA ASN A 651 22.14 -1.97 0.23
C ASN A 651 22.45 -3.39 0.75
N GLN A 652 21.48 -4.32 0.77
CA GLN A 652 21.72 -5.66 1.35
C GLN A 652 22.54 -6.56 0.41
N THR A 653 23.39 -7.41 1.04
CA THR A 653 24.31 -8.31 0.33
C THR A 653 23.58 -9.32 -0.56
N TYR A 654 22.40 -9.79 -0.17
CA TYR A 654 21.66 -10.77 -0.98
C TYR A 654 21.16 -10.24 -2.32
N ALA A 655 21.04 -8.91 -2.46
CA ALA A 655 20.62 -8.25 -3.71
C ALA A 655 21.83 -7.82 -4.60
N PHE A 656 23.05 -8.09 -4.16
CA PHE A 656 24.30 -7.73 -4.85
C PHE A 656 24.32 -8.15 -6.33
N SER A 657 24.06 -9.45 -6.59
CA SER A 657 24.10 -10.00 -7.96
C SER A 657 23.07 -9.33 -8.88
N LEU A 658 21.87 -9.02 -8.35
CA LEU A 658 20.83 -8.34 -9.12
C LEU A 658 21.20 -6.89 -9.40
N ARG A 659 21.74 -6.15 -8.43
CA ARG A 659 22.20 -4.77 -8.64
C ARG A 659 23.28 -4.70 -9.72
N ASN A 660 24.27 -5.59 -9.66
CA ASN A 660 25.30 -5.68 -10.69
C ASN A 660 24.72 -6.02 -12.07
N MET A 661 23.81 -6.99 -12.14
CA MET A 661 23.15 -7.36 -13.39
C MET A 661 22.42 -6.15 -14.01
N ILE A 662 21.72 -5.36 -13.17
CA ILE A 662 21.02 -4.15 -13.64
C ILE A 662 22.03 -3.15 -14.20
N LEU A 663 23.09 -2.83 -13.47
CA LEU A 663 24.08 -1.83 -13.89
C LEU A 663 24.88 -2.26 -15.13
N GLN A 664 25.04 -3.56 -15.36
CA GLN A 664 25.81 -4.08 -16.48
C GLN A 664 24.98 -4.23 -17.76
N ASN A 665 23.70 -4.56 -17.65
CA ASN A 665 22.90 -4.99 -18.79
C ASN A 665 21.67 -4.12 -19.08
N TYR A 666 21.35 -3.18 -18.19
CA TYR A 666 20.13 -2.35 -18.27
C TYR A 666 20.47 -0.89 -17.93
N ASN A 667 19.59 0.02 -18.33
CA ASN A 667 19.68 1.42 -17.98
C ASN A 667 18.76 1.70 -16.75
N LEU A 668 19.36 1.97 -15.59
CA LEU A 668 18.63 2.46 -14.42
C LEU A 668 18.36 3.96 -14.63
N VAL A 669 17.13 4.29 -15.00
CA VAL A 669 16.70 5.66 -15.35
C VAL A 669 16.44 6.49 -14.08
N GLU A 670 15.77 5.87 -13.11
CA GLU A 670 15.33 6.55 -11.90
C GLU A 670 15.21 5.57 -10.74
N ILE A 671 15.40 6.08 -9.54
CA ILE A 671 15.04 5.40 -8.31
C ILE A 671 14.34 6.37 -7.37
N VAL A 672 13.14 6.01 -6.92
CA VAL A 672 12.40 6.78 -5.91
C VAL A 672 12.76 6.25 -4.53
N ASP A 673 13.26 7.12 -3.70
CA ASP A 673 13.49 6.82 -2.28
C ASP A 673 12.23 7.15 -1.47
N LEU A 674 11.64 6.12 -0.88
CA LEU A 674 10.45 6.22 -0.02
C LEU A 674 10.82 6.07 1.48
N LYS A 675 12.09 6.30 1.83
CA LYS A 675 12.54 6.33 3.24
C LYS A 675 11.72 7.35 4.02
N GLY A 676 11.33 6.98 5.23
CA GLY A 676 10.54 7.86 6.09
C GLY A 676 9.05 7.93 5.75
N THR A 677 8.65 7.44 4.58
CA THR A 677 7.24 7.40 4.19
C THR A 677 6.64 6.03 4.51
N LYS A 678 5.56 6.03 5.27
CA LYS A 678 4.79 4.81 5.57
C LYS A 678 3.82 4.53 4.42
N VAL A 679 4.30 3.85 3.38
CA VAL A 679 3.49 3.52 2.19
C VAL A 679 2.37 2.53 2.51
N PHE A 680 2.64 1.53 3.36
CA PHE A 680 1.66 0.50 3.75
C PHE A 680 1.33 0.63 5.24
N GLU A 681 0.04 0.69 5.60
CA GLU A 681 -0.41 0.96 6.98
C GLU A 681 0.11 -0.05 8.01
N HIS A 682 0.26 -1.32 7.63
CA HIS A 682 0.62 -2.41 8.53
C HIS A 682 2.03 -2.95 8.31
N ALA A 683 2.80 -2.42 7.36
CA ALA A 683 4.16 -2.85 7.08
C ALA A 683 5.19 -2.07 7.89
N THR A 684 6.21 -2.79 8.33
CA THR A 684 7.44 -2.21 8.93
C THR A 684 8.56 -2.05 7.91
N VAL A 685 8.31 -2.37 6.63
CA VAL A 685 9.31 -2.37 5.56
C VAL A 685 9.26 -1.05 4.80
N THR A 686 10.38 -0.36 4.72
CA THR A 686 10.57 0.79 3.84
C THR A 686 10.72 0.33 2.40
N ASN A 687 10.32 1.18 1.45
CA ASN A 687 10.25 0.84 0.03
C ASN A 687 11.09 1.77 -0.85
N CYS A 688 11.32 1.34 -2.08
CA CYS A 688 11.83 2.15 -3.17
C CYS A 688 11.16 1.72 -4.49
N ILE A 689 11.26 2.59 -5.52
CA ILE A 689 10.71 2.30 -6.84
C ILE A 689 11.81 2.52 -7.88
N PRO A 690 12.44 1.46 -8.41
CA PRO A 690 13.35 1.58 -9.56
C PRO A 690 12.56 1.69 -10.86
N VAL A 691 13.00 2.54 -11.77
CA VAL A 691 12.58 2.60 -13.17
C VAL A 691 13.77 2.17 -14.03
N ILE A 692 13.63 1.04 -14.71
CA ILE A 692 14.71 0.38 -15.44
C ILE A 692 14.30 0.20 -16.89
N ARG A 693 15.15 0.59 -17.84
CA ARG A 693 14.91 0.45 -19.26
C ARG A 693 15.86 -0.59 -19.86
N LYS A 694 15.34 -1.43 -20.72
CA LYS A 694 16.12 -2.44 -21.45
C LYS A 694 16.65 -1.83 -22.75
N ASP A 695 17.68 -1.01 -22.61
CA ASP A 695 18.42 -0.46 -23.74
C ASP A 695 19.77 -1.15 -23.88
N THR A 696 20.26 -1.28 -25.13
CA THR A 696 21.65 -1.61 -25.36
C THR A 696 22.51 -0.44 -24.86
N LEU A 697 23.28 -0.70 -23.82
CA LEU A 697 24.19 0.30 -23.23
C LEU A 697 25.21 0.73 -24.31
N GLY A 698 24.96 1.88 -24.92
CA GLY A 698 26.02 2.57 -25.66
C GLY A 698 27.02 3.13 -24.63
N GLY A 699 28.26 2.66 -24.65
CA GLY A 699 29.32 2.84 -23.63
C GLY A 699 29.63 4.26 -23.16
N GLY A 700 28.62 5.02 -22.72
CA GLY A 700 28.71 6.33 -22.13
C GLY A 700 28.41 6.33 -20.64
N VAL A 701 28.92 7.33 -19.91
CA VAL A 701 28.53 7.59 -18.52
C VAL A 701 27.10 8.11 -18.55
N TRP A 702 26.17 7.39 -17.90
CA TRP A 702 24.79 7.83 -17.72
C TRP A 702 24.54 8.24 -16.28
N SER A 703 23.48 8.98 -16.06
CA SER A 703 23.05 9.43 -14.75
C SER A 703 21.70 8.80 -14.38
N VAL A 704 21.46 8.71 -13.09
CA VAL A 704 20.21 8.20 -12.49
C VAL A 704 19.50 9.36 -11.81
N PHE A 705 18.21 9.51 -12.04
CA PHE A 705 17.38 10.45 -11.29
C PHE A 705 17.05 9.86 -9.92
N ILE A 706 17.31 10.63 -8.87
CA ILE A 706 16.88 10.30 -7.50
C ILE A 706 15.67 11.16 -7.17
N SER A 707 14.57 10.49 -6.89
CA SER A 707 13.29 11.12 -6.59
C SER A 707 12.85 10.85 -5.15
N HIS A 708 12.15 11.81 -4.55
CA HIS A 708 11.58 11.70 -3.22
C HIS A 708 10.10 12.07 -3.24
N ILE A 709 9.41 11.69 -2.19
CA ILE A 709 8.01 12.03 -1.97
C ILE A 709 7.91 13.21 -1.00
N ASP A 710 7.01 14.16 -1.28
CA ASP A 710 6.70 15.27 -0.38
C ASP A 710 5.55 14.93 0.60
N GLU A 711 5.22 15.85 1.50
CA GLU A 711 4.14 15.70 2.47
C GLU A 711 2.75 15.57 1.82
N GLU A 712 2.58 16.09 0.60
CA GLU A 712 1.36 16.01 -0.19
C GLU A 712 1.25 14.72 -1.02
N GLN A 713 2.19 13.77 -0.83
CA GLN A 713 2.31 12.50 -1.56
C GLN A 713 2.64 12.66 -3.06
N ASN A 714 3.21 13.79 -3.48
CA ASN A 714 3.73 13.94 -4.82
C ASN A 714 5.18 13.44 -4.90
N ILE A 715 5.49 12.68 -5.94
CA ILE A 715 6.84 12.20 -6.18
C ILE A 715 7.50 13.11 -7.23
N HIS A 716 8.64 13.68 -6.88
CA HIS A 716 9.38 14.58 -7.75
C HIS A 716 10.88 14.26 -7.78
N VAL A 717 11.51 14.56 -8.92
CA VAL A 717 12.97 14.41 -9.06
C VAL A 717 13.66 15.44 -8.17
N SER A 718 14.47 14.98 -7.24
CA SER A 718 15.21 15.84 -6.31
C SER A 718 16.58 16.22 -6.84
N PHE A 719 17.27 15.25 -7.46
CA PHE A 719 18.58 15.49 -8.11
C PHE A 719 18.92 14.36 -9.08
N GLU A 720 19.93 14.61 -9.90
CA GLU A 720 20.52 13.65 -10.81
C GLU A 720 21.89 13.23 -10.28
N LYS A 721 22.22 11.95 -10.37
CA LYS A 721 23.47 11.39 -9.86
C LYS A 721 24.14 10.55 -10.94
N PRO A 722 25.45 10.79 -11.24
CA PRO A 722 26.20 9.93 -12.14
C PRO A 722 26.26 8.49 -11.63
N ILE A 723 26.19 7.50 -12.52
CA ILE A 723 26.13 6.09 -12.13
C ILE A 723 27.37 5.63 -11.34
N ASN A 724 28.55 6.19 -11.64
CA ASN A 724 29.78 5.91 -10.91
C ASN A 724 29.79 6.48 -9.47
N GLU A 725 28.94 7.47 -9.16
CA GLU A 725 28.76 8.04 -7.83
C GLU A 725 27.61 7.34 -7.08
N LEU A 726 26.74 6.60 -7.79
CA LEU A 726 25.68 5.81 -7.17
C LEU A 726 26.24 4.67 -6.34
N VAL A 727 27.31 4.02 -6.79
CA VAL A 727 27.89 2.84 -6.12
C VAL A 727 28.99 3.28 -5.16
N ILE A 728 28.78 3.09 -3.85
CA ILE A 728 29.75 3.46 -2.80
C ILE A 728 30.64 2.29 -2.34
N ASP A 729 30.29 1.06 -2.66
CA ASP A 729 31.06 -0.15 -2.35
C ASP A 729 31.05 -1.10 -3.55
N ASP A 730 32.14 -1.11 -4.29
CA ASP A 730 32.30 -1.96 -5.49
C ASP A 730 32.17 -3.46 -5.17
N LYS A 731 32.53 -3.90 -3.97
CA LYS A 731 32.45 -5.31 -3.57
C LYS A 731 31.02 -5.79 -3.37
N ASN A 732 30.14 -4.91 -2.91
CA ASN A 732 28.74 -5.23 -2.62
C ASN A 732 27.75 -4.47 -3.51
N ALA A 733 28.24 -3.61 -4.43
CA ALA A 733 27.45 -2.73 -5.32
C ALA A 733 26.35 -1.95 -4.55
N ILE A 734 26.67 -1.44 -3.36
CA ILE A 734 25.73 -0.67 -2.54
C ILE A 734 25.44 0.66 -3.21
N TRP A 735 24.16 0.99 -3.36
CA TRP A 735 23.68 2.24 -3.95
C TRP A 735 23.50 3.33 -2.91
N ASN A 736 24.12 4.48 -3.14
CA ASN A 736 23.92 5.69 -2.36
C ASN A 736 22.87 6.60 -3.01
N LEU A 737 21.69 6.69 -2.41
CA LEU A 737 20.59 7.52 -2.90
C LEU A 737 20.60 8.93 -2.31
N GLU A 738 21.60 9.31 -1.51
CA GLU A 738 21.68 10.64 -0.93
C GLU A 738 22.47 11.58 -1.83
N LYS A 739 22.15 12.87 -1.73
CA LYS A 739 22.91 13.92 -2.44
C LYS A 739 24.31 14.00 -1.83
N ASP A 740 25.32 13.77 -2.63
CA ASP A 740 26.70 13.90 -2.16
C ASP A 740 26.98 15.35 -1.79
N ASN A 741 27.16 15.61 -0.53
CA ASN A 741 27.86 16.81 -0.10
C ASN A 741 29.32 16.62 -0.52
N LYS A 742 29.79 17.41 -1.48
CA LYS A 742 31.12 17.31 -2.12
C LYS A 742 32.32 17.47 -1.17
N ASP A 743 32.19 17.26 0.11
CA ASP A 743 33.16 17.54 1.16
C ASP A 743 33.67 16.32 1.94
N THR A 744 33.52 15.08 1.41
CA THR A 744 34.21 13.92 2.00
C THR A 744 35.72 13.96 1.88
N SER A 745 36.28 14.92 1.09
CA SER A 745 37.73 15.18 1.04
C SER A 745 38.28 15.92 2.27
N ARG A 746 37.41 16.40 3.19
CA ARG A 746 37.82 17.19 4.38
C ARG A 746 38.38 16.39 5.53
N HIS A 747 38.15 15.07 5.57
CA HIS A 747 38.49 14.26 6.76
C HIS A 747 39.50 13.17 6.44
N LYS A 748 40.78 13.49 6.51
CA LYS A 748 41.89 12.53 6.34
C LYS A 748 42.07 11.56 7.51
N ASP A 749 41.40 11.79 8.66
CA ASP A 749 41.61 11.05 9.90
C ASP A 749 40.33 10.36 10.45
N LEU A 750 39.40 9.95 9.55
CA LEU A 750 38.25 9.14 9.97
C LEU A 750 38.56 7.65 9.85
N HIS A 751 38.29 6.90 10.93
CA HIS A 751 38.41 5.45 11.00
C HIS A 751 37.03 4.82 11.20
N ALA A 752 36.81 3.61 10.71
CA ALA A 752 35.60 2.88 11.02
C ALA A 752 35.58 2.48 12.52
N LEU A 753 34.41 2.51 13.17
CA LEU A 753 34.31 2.10 14.58
C LEU A 753 34.87 0.68 14.79
N GLY A 754 34.75 -0.19 13.79
CA GLY A 754 35.31 -1.53 13.80
C GLY A 754 36.84 -1.58 13.88
N ASP A 755 37.54 -0.49 13.48
CA ASP A 755 39.03 -0.41 13.61
C ASP A 755 39.43 -0.22 15.08
N PHE A 756 38.62 0.44 15.89
CA PHE A 756 38.85 0.65 17.32
C PHE A 756 38.26 -0.45 18.19
N CYS A 757 37.18 -1.13 17.71
CA CYS A 757 36.34 -1.95 18.57
C CYS A 757 36.03 -3.32 17.96
N PHE A 758 36.04 -4.35 18.79
CA PHE A 758 35.36 -5.60 18.50
C PHE A 758 33.86 -5.43 18.74
N ILE A 759 33.05 -5.82 17.76
CA ILE A 759 31.59 -5.60 17.76
C ILE A 759 30.88 -6.93 17.49
N SER A 760 30.04 -7.37 18.42
CA SER A 760 29.34 -8.66 18.32
C SER A 760 27.99 -8.63 19.03
N ILE A 761 27.06 -9.49 18.59
CA ILE A 761 25.82 -9.77 19.32
C ILE A 761 26.12 -10.73 20.48
N GLY A 762 25.24 -10.72 21.51
CA GLY A 762 25.37 -11.57 22.65
C GLY A 762 24.99 -13.04 22.46
N MET A 763 24.73 -13.74 23.56
CA MET A 763 24.35 -15.15 23.58
C MET A 763 22.99 -15.41 22.95
N VAL A 764 22.83 -16.55 22.27
CA VAL A 764 21.55 -17.10 21.90
C VAL A 764 21.19 -18.20 22.87
N LEU A 765 20.33 -17.91 23.85
CA LEU A 765 20.02 -18.78 24.99
C LEU A 765 19.11 -19.96 24.68
N ASN A 766 18.54 -20.03 23.50
CA ASN A 766 17.70 -21.16 23.10
C ASN A 766 18.53 -22.45 23.09
N ALA A 767 17.90 -23.57 23.46
CA ALA A 767 18.54 -24.89 23.40
C ALA A 767 19.07 -25.17 21.98
N ASP A 768 20.28 -25.70 21.90
CA ASP A 768 20.93 -26.06 20.64
C ASP A 768 20.13 -27.16 19.92
N GLU A 769 19.82 -26.96 18.66
CA GLU A 769 18.95 -27.84 17.88
C GLU A 769 19.52 -29.24 17.66
N LYS A 770 20.85 -29.42 17.74
CA LYS A 770 21.51 -30.69 17.52
C LYS A 770 21.69 -31.48 18.81
N THR A 771 22.00 -30.80 19.92
CA THR A 771 22.43 -31.42 21.18
C THR A 771 21.38 -31.37 22.28
N ALA A 772 20.44 -30.42 22.22
CA ALA A 772 19.50 -30.10 23.29
C ALA A 772 18.10 -29.72 22.86
N LYS A 773 17.69 -30.01 21.64
CA LYS A 773 16.36 -29.59 21.08
C LYS A 773 15.21 -29.93 22.04
N GLY A 774 14.48 -28.89 22.46
CA GLY A 774 13.30 -29.02 23.33
C GLY A 774 13.56 -29.30 24.81
N LYS A 775 14.83 -29.38 25.27
CA LYS A 775 15.15 -29.68 26.68
C LYS A 775 14.90 -28.51 27.61
N PHE A 776 14.96 -27.27 27.14
CA PHE A 776 14.70 -26.05 27.90
C PHE A 776 14.39 -24.87 26.97
N LYS A 777 13.75 -23.85 27.52
CA LYS A 777 13.52 -22.55 26.85
C LYS A 777 14.44 -21.48 27.45
N LYS A 778 14.58 -20.34 26.77
CA LYS A 778 15.39 -19.21 27.23
C LYS A 778 15.05 -18.81 28.68
N ASP A 779 13.74 -18.70 28.97
CA ASP A 779 13.26 -18.21 30.25
C ASP A 779 13.56 -19.18 31.42
N ASP A 780 13.81 -20.45 31.13
CA ASP A 780 14.19 -21.46 32.14
C ASP A 780 15.62 -21.27 32.66
N LEU A 781 16.42 -20.39 32.02
CA LEU A 781 17.80 -20.07 32.39
C LEU A 781 17.94 -18.73 33.11
N ILE A 782 16.86 -17.98 33.32
CA ILE A 782 16.89 -16.60 33.83
C ILE A 782 16.15 -16.51 35.17
N SER A 783 16.76 -15.86 36.15
CA SER A 783 16.20 -15.62 37.49
C SER A 783 16.15 -14.12 37.77
N GLU A 784 15.20 -13.68 38.57
CA GLU A 784 15.15 -12.31 39.14
C GLU A 784 16.07 -12.16 40.36
N VAL A 785 16.47 -13.25 40.94
CA VAL A 785 17.31 -13.29 42.16
C VAL A 785 18.65 -13.99 41.86
N GLN A 786 19.72 -13.46 42.39
CA GLN A 786 21.04 -14.07 42.31
C GLN A 786 21.13 -15.24 43.28
N ASP A 787 21.53 -16.41 42.78
CA ASP A 787 21.77 -17.62 43.58
C ASP A 787 22.98 -18.41 43.02
N GLU A 788 23.28 -19.59 43.58
CA GLU A 788 24.41 -20.41 43.16
C GLU A 788 24.28 -20.94 41.72
N ILE A 789 23.05 -21.10 41.22
CA ILE A 789 22.76 -21.57 39.86
C ILE A 789 22.81 -20.38 38.89
N HIS A 790 22.34 -19.20 39.32
CA HIS A 790 22.27 -17.97 38.53
C HIS A 790 23.26 -16.89 39.03
N PRO A 791 24.60 -17.14 38.93
CA PRO A 791 25.59 -16.26 39.49
C PRO A 791 25.90 -15.00 38.66
N ARG A 792 25.50 -14.97 37.39
CA ARG A 792 25.93 -13.93 36.43
C ARG A 792 24.85 -12.91 36.17
N LYS A 793 25.18 -11.62 36.26
CA LYS A 793 24.28 -10.51 35.87
C LYS A 793 23.96 -10.59 34.38
N TYR A 794 22.70 -10.43 34.06
CA TYR A 794 22.16 -10.62 32.70
C TYR A 794 21.19 -9.51 32.30
N ILE A 795 21.27 -9.05 31.03
CA ILE A 795 20.41 -8.02 30.43
C ILE A 795 19.94 -8.37 29.02
N GLU A 796 18.80 -7.81 28.62
CA GLU A 796 18.24 -7.79 27.26
C GLU A 796 17.99 -6.35 26.80
N ALA A 797 17.66 -6.13 25.53
CA ALA A 797 17.42 -4.80 24.97
C ALA A 797 16.35 -3.99 25.73
N LYS A 798 15.33 -4.65 26.30
CA LYS A 798 14.29 -4.00 27.13
C LYS A 798 14.79 -3.49 28.49
N ASP A 799 15.96 -3.93 28.90
CA ASP A 799 16.55 -3.61 30.21
C ASP A 799 17.52 -2.42 30.13
N ILE A 800 17.81 -1.91 28.93
CA ILE A 800 18.65 -0.72 28.73
C ILE A 800 17.83 0.50 28.30
N SER A 801 18.33 1.67 28.70
CA SER A 801 17.91 2.98 28.22
C SER A 801 19.14 3.83 27.89
N ARG A 802 18.94 5.02 27.36
CA ARG A 802 20.04 5.93 27.01
C ARG A 802 20.92 6.18 28.23
N TYR A 803 22.21 5.94 28.09
CA TYR A 803 23.25 6.00 29.16
C TYR A 803 23.00 5.09 30.38
N SER A 804 22.02 4.20 30.42
CA SER A 804 21.58 3.55 31.65
C SER A 804 21.12 2.12 31.46
N ILE A 805 21.28 1.30 32.49
CA ILE A 805 20.72 -0.06 32.58
C ILE A 805 19.64 -0.04 33.67
N ASN A 806 18.39 -0.33 33.31
CA ASN A 806 17.21 -0.15 34.15
C ASN A 806 16.85 -1.38 34.99
N ARG A 807 17.18 -2.58 34.51
CA ARG A 807 16.84 -3.83 35.16
C ARG A 807 18.00 -4.81 35.02
N VAL A 808 18.29 -5.52 36.07
CA VAL A 808 19.29 -6.58 36.12
C VAL A 808 18.59 -7.86 36.49
N ARG A 809 18.84 -8.91 35.71
CA ARG A 809 18.45 -10.29 36.00
C ARG A 809 19.69 -11.14 36.16
N TYR A 810 19.54 -12.42 36.45
CA TYR A 810 20.63 -13.32 36.68
C TYR A 810 20.49 -14.55 35.78
N LEU A 811 21.60 -14.96 35.19
CA LEU A 811 21.66 -16.07 34.23
C LEU A 811 22.28 -17.30 34.90
N GLU A 812 21.64 -18.44 34.66
CA GLU A 812 22.27 -19.76 34.93
C GLU A 812 23.56 -19.85 34.16
N TYR A 813 24.66 -20.17 34.88
CA TYR A 813 25.98 -20.23 34.27
C TYR A 813 26.89 -21.25 34.98
N GLY A 814 27.69 -21.98 34.19
CA GLY A 814 28.56 -23.04 34.71
C GLY A 814 27.86 -24.38 34.94
N THR A 815 26.65 -24.54 34.45
CA THR A 815 25.85 -25.76 34.55
C THR A 815 25.98 -26.63 33.29
N LYS A 816 25.31 -27.80 33.30
CA LYS A 816 25.22 -28.65 32.10
C LYS A 816 24.41 -28.00 30.96
N ARG A 817 23.50 -27.05 31.31
CA ARG A 817 22.66 -26.36 30.31
C ARG A 817 23.35 -25.13 29.72
N CYS A 818 23.88 -24.27 30.56
CA CYS A 818 24.49 -23.02 30.16
C CYS A 818 25.95 -22.91 30.65
N PRO A 819 26.93 -22.65 29.78
CA PRO A 819 26.84 -22.36 28.33
C PRO A 819 26.89 -23.57 27.41
N ALA A 820 26.98 -24.82 27.90
CA ALA A 820 27.29 -25.99 27.10
C ALA A 820 26.23 -26.43 26.07
N MET A 821 24.94 -26.21 26.35
CA MET A 821 23.83 -26.68 25.52
C MET A 821 23.00 -25.55 24.86
N ILE A 822 23.46 -24.30 24.95
CA ILE A 822 22.81 -23.19 24.27
C ILE A 822 23.28 -23.06 22.82
N ARG A 823 22.44 -22.51 21.96
CA ARG A 823 22.69 -22.40 20.51
C ARG A 823 23.93 -21.58 20.15
N ARG A 824 24.23 -20.51 20.93
CA ARG A 824 25.44 -19.67 20.74
C ARG A 824 25.93 -19.15 22.07
N PRO A 825 26.95 -19.80 22.68
CA PRO A 825 27.46 -19.41 23.99
C PRO A 825 28.37 -18.18 24.00
N THR A 826 28.91 -17.74 22.83
CA THR A 826 30.00 -16.78 22.72
C THR A 826 31.28 -17.26 23.49
N PHE A 827 32.21 -16.39 23.77
CA PHE A 827 33.42 -16.73 24.54
C PHE A 827 33.44 -15.97 25.85
N TYR A 828 34.08 -16.58 26.89
CA TYR A 828 34.02 -16.11 28.28
C TYR A 828 34.56 -14.70 28.43
N GLU A 829 35.77 -14.45 27.87
CA GLU A 829 36.51 -13.19 28.01
C GLU A 829 35.69 -11.97 27.53
N TRP A 830 34.77 -12.19 26.57
CA TRP A 830 33.83 -11.17 26.06
C TRP A 830 32.99 -10.55 27.17
N TYR A 831 32.64 -11.30 28.20
CA TYR A 831 31.80 -10.81 29.29
C TYR A 831 32.56 -10.26 30.48
N GLU A 832 33.91 -10.35 30.47
CA GLU A 832 34.76 -9.87 31.56
C GLU A 832 35.31 -8.45 31.33
N ILE A 833 35.08 -7.86 30.19
CA ILE A 833 35.61 -6.55 29.76
C ILE A 833 34.52 -5.47 29.72
N PRO A 834 34.90 -4.19 29.85
CA PRO A 834 33.98 -3.06 29.66
C PRO A 834 33.36 -3.03 28.25
N LYS A 835 32.06 -2.59 28.15
CA LYS A 835 31.34 -2.59 26.89
C LYS A 835 30.31 -1.44 26.77
N ILE A 836 30.11 -0.95 25.55
CA ILE A 836 28.93 -0.21 25.16
C ILE A 836 27.90 -1.21 24.64
N PHE A 837 26.65 -1.02 24.98
CA PHE A 837 25.51 -1.81 24.54
C PHE A 837 24.60 -1.00 23.64
N ILE A 838 24.16 -1.60 22.52
CA ILE A 838 23.21 -1.01 21.57
C ILE A 838 22.07 -2.01 21.35
N ASN A 839 20.81 -1.55 21.39
CA ASN A 839 19.65 -2.37 21.06
C ASN A 839 19.64 -2.73 19.56
N ARG A 840 18.98 -3.85 19.19
CA ARG A 840 18.91 -4.30 17.81
C ARG A 840 17.59 -3.95 17.08
N LEU A 841 16.63 -3.40 17.77
CA LEU A 841 15.29 -3.12 17.24
C LEU A 841 14.81 -1.73 17.67
N GLY A 842 14.20 -0.99 16.77
CA GLY A 842 13.55 0.29 17.06
C GLY A 842 14.49 1.48 17.03
N GLU A 843 14.19 2.46 17.86
CA GLU A 843 15.02 3.64 18.07
C GLU A 843 16.36 3.26 18.71
N LEU A 844 17.38 4.06 18.44
CA LEU A 844 18.73 3.83 18.93
C LEU A 844 18.80 4.07 20.44
N ILE A 845 19.13 3.04 21.20
CA ILE A 845 19.35 3.11 22.65
C ILE A 845 20.76 2.61 22.95
N ILE A 846 21.57 3.44 23.63
CA ILE A 846 22.97 3.15 23.92
C ILE A 846 23.24 3.30 25.42
N ALA A 847 23.81 2.25 26.02
CA ALA A 847 24.21 2.20 27.41
C ALA A 847 25.69 1.80 27.56
N LEU A 848 26.27 2.04 28.71
CA LEU A 848 27.67 1.71 29.02
C LEU A 848 27.76 0.85 30.30
N ASP A 849 28.60 -0.21 30.19
CA ASP A 849 29.01 -1.05 31.36
C ASP A 849 30.53 -1.02 31.50
N ILE A 850 31.00 -0.48 32.59
CA ILE A 850 32.45 -0.48 32.91
C ILE A 850 32.81 -1.60 33.89
N ASP A 851 32.02 -1.79 34.96
CA ASP A 851 32.43 -2.59 36.11
C ASP A 851 31.57 -3.83 36.38
N ASN A 852 30.37 -3.90 35.77
CA ASN A 852 29.36 -4.90 36.15
C ASN A 852 29.48 -6.23 35.41
N LYS A 853 30.23 -6.30 34.31
CA LYS A 853 30.48 -7.54 33.53
C LYS A 853 29.19 -8.25 33.12
N PHE A 854 28.24 -7.49 32.56
CA PHE A 854 26.94 -8.02 32.15
C PHE A 854 27.08 -9.03 31.01
N ILE A 855 26.38 -10.14 31.15
CA ILE A 855 26.05 -11.02 30.03
C ILE A 855 24.83 -10.45 29.34
N HIS A 856 24.82 -10.43 28.02
CA HIS A 856 23.70 -9.98 27.20
C HIS A 856 23.34 -11.00 26.13
N ASN A 857 22.07 -11.01 25.73
CA ASN A 857 21.61 -11.89 24.65
C ASN A 857 21.77 -11.24 23.27
N ASP A 858 21.29 -11.94 22.26
CA ASP A 858 21.33 -11.54 20.84
C ASP A 858 20.42 -10.36 20.49
N SER A 859 19.61 -9.83 21.42
CA SER A 859 18.85 -8.59 21.24
C SER A 859 19.71 -7.33 21.44
N ILE A 860 20.96 -7.48 21.93
CA ILE A 860 21.92 -6.41 22.15
C ILE A 860 23.20 -6.65 21.32
N ILE A 861 23.73 -5.56 20.73
CA ILE A 861 25.07 -5.49 20.18
C ILE A 861 26.00 -4.94 21.24
N GLY A 862 27.06 -5.68 21.58
CA GLY A 862 28.12 -5.22 22.44
C GLY A 862 29.31 -4.70 21.63
N ILE A 863 29.96 -3.65 22.14
CA ILE A 863 31.10 -2.96 21.57
C ILE A 863 32.19 -2.87 22.66
N ALA A 864 33.37 -3.40 22.41
CA ALA A 864 34.52 -3.29 23.33
C ALA A 864 35.79 -2.93 22.56
N LEU A 865 36.71 -2.23 23.20
CA LEU A 865 37.97 -1.82 22.59
C LEU A 865 38.84 -3.05 22.28
N TRP A 866 39.56 -3.05 21.16
CA TRP A 866 40.47 -4.14 20.81
C TRP A 866 41.57 -4.37 21.85
N LYS A 867 42.07 -3.32 22.48
CA LYS A 867 43.06 -3.41 23.56
C LYS A 867 42.61 -4.24 24.75
N ASP A 868 41.29 -4.22 25.07
CA ASP A 868 40.75 -4.98 26.20
C ASP A 868 40.63 -6.49 25.90
N LEU A 869 40.83 -6.90 24.65
CA LEU A 869 40.86 -8.27 24.18
C LEU A 869 42.27 -8.73 23.81
N LYS A 870 43.32 -7.98 24.20
CA LYS A 870 44.71 -8.32 23.86
C LYS A 870 45.08 -9.71 24.36
N GLY A 871 45.63 -10.53 23.47
CA GLY A 871 46.02 -11.91 23.77
C GLY A 871 44.87 -12.95 23.76
N VAL A 872 43.61 -12.53 23.55
CA VAL A 872 42.49 -13.47 23.45
C VAL A 872 42.40 -14.04 22.06
N GLU A 873 42.48 -15.37 21.93
CA GLU A 873 42.35 -16.10 20.67
C GLU A 873 40.98 -16.78 20.59
N ASN A 874 40.15 -16.39 19.56
CA ASN A 874 38.84 -16.98 19.31
C ASN A 874 38.47 -16.89 17.83
N LYS A 875 37.68 -17.84 17.35
CA LYS A 875 37.21 -17.86 15.96
C LYS A 875 36.41 -16.60 15.56
N SER A 876 35.61 -16.02 16.48
CA SER A 876 34.86 -14.81 16.24
C SER A 876 35.77 -13.59 16.09
N ILE A 877 36.81 -13.50 16.88
CA ILE A 877 37.84 -12.46 16.80
C ILE A 877 38.60 -12.59 15.46
N SER A 878 39.12 -13.78 15.15
CA SER A 878 39.85 -14.02 13.89
C SER A 878 38.98 -13.72 12.65
N ALA A 879 37.68 -14.07 12.70
CA ALA A 879 36.74 -13.75 11.63
C ALA A 879 36.46 -12.24 11.51
N SER A 880 36.44 -11.51 12.63
CA SER A 880 36.29 -10.07 12.64
C SER A 880 37.50 -9.36 12.05
N VAL A 881 38.72 -9.73 12.46
CA VAL A 881 39.97 -9.19 11.91
C VAL A 881 40.07 -9.40 10.38
N LYS A 882 39.70 -10.58 9.89
CA LYS A 882 39.73 -10.89 8.45
C LYS A 882 38.81 -10.00 7.60
N ARG A 883 37.77 -9.38 8.17
CA ARG A 883 36.89 -8.43 7.47
C ARG A 883 37.57 -7.10 7.18
N TYR A 884 38.55 -6.71 7.98
CA TYR A 884 39.32 -5.47 7.89
C TYR A 884 40.69 -5.75 7.30
N SER A 885 40.71 -6.13 6.01
CA SER A 885 41.95 -6.55 5.33
C SER A 885 43.06 -5.49 5.22
N HIS A 886 42.78 -4.24 5.60
CA HIS A 886 43.70 -3.09 5.56
C HIS A 886 44.39 -2.83 6.91
N HIS A 887 43.98 -3.50 7.99
CA HIS A 887 44.60 -3.42 9.32
C HIS A 887 44.94 -4.80 9.86
N THR A 888 46.12 -4.93 10.50
CA THR A 888 46.42 -6.10 11.30
C THR A 888 45.72 -5.99 12.65
N ARG A 889 45.73 -7.08 13.43
CA ARG A 889 45.18 -7.06 14.78
C ARG A 889 45.96 -6.10 15.68
N GLU A 890 47.31 -6.11 15.55
CA GLU A 890 48.19 -5.21 16.26
C GLU A 890 47.89 -3.74 15.95
N ASP A 891 47.66 -3.39 14.69
CA ASP A 891 47.23 -2.02 14.29
C ASP A 891 45.90 -1.62 14.95
N MET A 892 44.94 -2.54 15.04
CA MET A 892 43.64 -2.30 15.69
C MET A 892 43.78 -2.11 17.21
N GLU A 893 44.65 -2.88 17.85
CA GLU A 893 44.96 -2.74 19.29
C GLU A 893 45.61 -1.38 19.55
N GLU A 894 46.59 -0.94 18.73
CA GLU A 894 47.23 0.38 18.84
C GLU A 894 46.26 1.54 18.55
N LEU A 895 45.38 1.40 17.56
CA LEU A 895 44.35 2.41 17.28
C LEU A 895 43.39 2.54 18.47
N SER A 896 43.00 1.42 19.08
CA SER A 896 42.09 1.41 20.22
C SER A 896 42.67 2.09 21.47
N ASP A 897 44.03 2.20 21.60
CA ASP A 897 44.67 2.95 22.66
C ASP A 897 44.47 4.48 22.57
N LYS A 898 44.19 4.96 21.38
CA LYS A 898 43.95 6.40 21.11
C LYS A 898 42.57 6.89 21.54
N VAL A 899 41.64 5.99 21.88
CA VAL A 899 40.26 6.33 22.27
C VAL A 899 39.83 5.64 23.57
N ASN A 900 38.75 6.11 24.18
CA ASN A 900 38.15 5.48 25.34
C ASN A 900 36.62 5.34 25.19
N LEU A 901 36.00 4.46 25.99
CA LEU A 901 34.57 4.18 25.90
C LEU A 901 33.67 5.38 26.24
N TYR A 902 34.13 6.32 27.10
CA TYR A 902 33.35 7.54 27.40
C TYR A 902 33.31 8.48 26.21
N TYR A 903 34.42 8.62 25.48
CA TYR A 903 34.46 9.35 24.21
C TYR A 903 33.52 8.74 23.15
N LEU A 904 33.62 7.43 23.01
CA LEU A 904 32.79 6.71 22.02
C LEU A 904 31.31 6.78 22.33
N ILE A 905 30.90 6.63 23.61
CA ILE A 905 29.47 6.71 23.96
C ILE A 905 28.91 8.14 23.79
N ALA A 906 29.71 9.18 24.01
CA ALA A 906 29.31 10.55 23.75
C ALA A 906 29.01 10.76 22.25
N ILE A 907 29.92 10.33 21.37
CA ILE A 907 29.71 10.39 19.91
C ILE A 907 28.51 9.59 19.49
N LEU A 908 28.42 8.32 19.91
CA LEU A 908 27.33 7.41 19.49
C LEU A 908 25.94 7.87 19.91
N ASN A 909 25.82 8.60 21.05
CA ASN A 909 24.56 9.18 21.52
C ASN A 909 24.25 10.57 20.91
N SER A 910 25.13 11.14 20.07
CA SER A 910 24.89 12.43 19.42
C SER A 910 23.86 12.32 18.30
N LYS A 911 23.25 13.46 17.94
CA LYS A 911 22.34 13.56 16.81
C LYS A 911 23.03 13.19 15.49
N TYR A 912 24.28 13.56 15.32
CA TYR A 912 25.00 13.24 14.09
C TYR A 912 25.27 11.75 13.92
N ALA A 913 25.67 11.05 14.98
CA ALA A 913 25.83 9.59 14.92
C ALA A 913 24.51 8.85 14.66
N SER A 914 23.41 9.34 15.23
CA SER A 914 22.06 8.85 14.94
C SER A 914 21.70 9.03 13.45
N HIS A 915 22.04 10.18 12.88
CA HIS A 915 21.86 10.47 11.46
C HIS A 915 22.73 9.53 10.59
N LEU A 916 24.01 9.41 10.88
CA LEU A 916 24.91 8.49 10.17
C LEU A 916 24.40 7.03 10.23
N LEU A 917 23.92 6.61 11.40
CA LEU A 917 23.36 5.26 11.56
C LEU A 917 22.07 5.08 10.74
N SER A 918 21.23 6.11 10.66
CA SER A 918 20.02 6.07 9.82
C SER A 918 20.36 5.86 8.34
N ILE A 919 21.42 6.51 7.87
CA ILE A 919 21.97 6.32 6.53
C ILE A 919 22.46 4.86 6.35
N GLN A 920 23.27 4.36 7.29
CA GLN A 920 23.80 3.00 7.25
C GLN A 920 22.69 1.93 7.31
N ARG A 921 21.65 2.17 8.08
CA ARG A 921 20.48 1.26 8.20
C ARG A 921 19.65 1.21 6.92
N GLY A 922 19.63 2.28 6.16
CA GLY A 922 18.86 2.33 4.92
C GLY A 922 17.35 2.09 5.14
N GLY A 923 16.80 2.54 6.29
CA GLY A 923 15.40 2.34 6.63
C GLY A 923 15.05 0.95 7.20
N ASP A 924 16.03 0.06 7.41
CA ASP A 924 15.80 -1.20 8.14
C ASP A 924 15.47 -0.91 9.61
N TYR A 925 14.43 -1.54 10.13
CA TYR A 925 14.04 -1.43 11.54
C TYR A 925 15.04 -2.12 12.47
N HIS A 926 15.85 -3.05 11.92
CA HIS A 926 16.90 -3.76 12.65
C HIS A 926 18.24 -3.02 12.58
N ILE A 927 18.95 -3.00 13.70
CA ILE A 927 20.35 -2.60 13.76
C ILE A 927 21.23 -3.85 13.71
N TYR A 928 22.07 -3.93 12.68
CA TYR A 928 23.04 -5.04 12.54
C TYR A 928 24.43 -4.59 12.96
N PRO A 929 25.29 -5.52 13.42
CA PRO A 929 26.67 -5.19 13.75
C PRO A 929 27.44 -4.49 12.63
N GLU A 930 27.12 -4.78 11.37
CA GLU A 930 27.71 -4.13 10.20
C GLU A 930 27.43 -2.63 10.13
N HIS A 931 26.20 -2.20 10.44
CA HIS A 931 25.82 -0.79 10.46
C HIS A 931 26.67 -0.01 11.49
N ILE A 932 26.95 -0.64 12.63
CA ILE A 932 27.72 -0.04 13.71
C ILE A 932 29.22 -0.04 13.38
N ARG A 933 29.76 -1.11 12.78
CA ARG A 933 31.18 -1.23 12.43
C ARG A 933 31.64 -0.17 11.47
N ASN A 934 30.79 0.20 10.52
CA ASN A 934 31.13 1.11 9.45
C ASN A 934 30.90 2.59 9.83
N LEU A 935 30.48 2.90 11.07
CA LEU A 935 30.35 4.27 11.52
C LEU A 935 31.71 4.95 11.51
N PRO A 936 31.89 6.08 10.80
CA PRO A 936 33.16 6.81 10.78
C PRO A 936 33.36 7.52 12.11
N ILE A 937 34.46 7.28 12.77
CA ILE A 937 34.84 7.89 14.06
C ILE A 937 36.14 8.67 13.89
N PRO A 938 36.17 9.97 14.25
CA PRO A 938 37.38 10.76 14.21
C PRO A 938 38.27 10.48 15.43
N ILE A 939 39.57 10.66 15.30
CA ILE A 939 40.46 10.81 16.44
C ILE A 939 40.54 12.31 16.77
N ALA A 940 39.73 12.72 17.77
CA ALA A 940 39.62 14.11 18.15
C ALA A 940 40.89 14.63 18.85
N PRO A 941 41.14 15.96 18.82
CA PRO A 941 42.17 16.59 19.65
C PRO A 941 41.99 16.18 21.12
N PRO A 942 43.08 16.02 21.89
CA PRO A 942 43.00 15.56 23.29
C PRO A 942 42.09 16.38 24.18
N SER A 943 41.98 17.69 23.97
CA SER A 943 41.05 18.58 24.70
C SER A 943 39.57 18.27 24.40
N ASP A 944 39.21 18.04 23.14
CA ASP A 944 37.84 17.76 22.74
C ASP A 944 37.43 16.34 23.16
N MET A 945 38.37 15.38 23.06
CA MET A 945 38.18 14.00 23.56
C MET A 945 37.98 13.97 25.08
N GLN A 946 38.76 14.73 25.84
CA GLN A 946 38.59 14.82 27.27
C GLN A 946 37.23 15.47 27.63
N ALA A 947 36.87 16.56 26.96
CA ALA A 947 35.59 17.24 27.20
C ALA A 947 34.40 16.31 26.94
N LEU A 948 34.38 15.57 25.81
CA LEU A 948 33.33 14.60 25.47
C LEU A 948 33.28 13.45 26.50
N SER A 949 34.44 12.96 26.92
CA SER A 949 34.52 11.93 27.95
C SER A 949 33.98 12.40 29.30
N ASP A 950 34.22 13.64 29.67
CA ASP A 950 33.73 14.20 30.94
C ASP A 950 32.23 14.51 30.89
N TYR A 951 31.73 14.96 29.76
CA TYR A 951 30.27 15.12 29.53
C TYR A 951 29.56 13.77 29.56
N ALA A 952 30.11 12.72 28.94
CA ALA A 952 29.54 11.37 29.04
C ALA A 952 29.47 10.85 30.49
N LYS A 953 30.48 11.13 31.32
CA LYS A 953 30.42 10.79 32.74
C LYS A 953 29.34 11.57 33.49
N GLN A 954 29.14 12.85 33.15
CA GLN A 954 28.08 13.65 33.72
C GLN A 954 26.69 13.14 33.29
N GLU A 955 26.51 12.77 32.01
CA GLU A 955 25.30 12.14 31.50
C GLU A 955 24.96 10.84 32.26
N LEU A 956 25.94 9.95 32.44
CA LEU A 956 25.77 8.72 33.22
C LEU A 956 25.30 9.03 34.65
N ALA A 957 25.90 10.04 35.31
CA ALA A 957 25.53 10.46 36.66
C ALA A 957 24.12 11.08 36.74
N LEU A 958 23.71 11.89 35.73
CA LEU A 958 22.38 12.48 35.68
C LEU A 958 21.33 11.41 35.39
N HIS A 959 21.57 10.50 34.49
CA HIS A 959 20.66 9.39 34.21
C HIS A 959 20.50 8.44 35.41
N ALA A 960 21.53 8.26 36.24
CA ALA A 960 21.41 7.54 37.48
C ALA A 960 20.54 8.31 38.51
N LYS A 961 20.73 9.63 38.64
CA LYS A 961 19.90 10.49 39.52
C LYS A 961 18.45 10.55 39.04
N LEU A 962 18.21 10.57 37.76
CA LEU A 962 16.85 10.60 37.16
C LEU A 962 16.01 9.39 37.62
N LYS A 963 16.63 8.23 37.76
CA LYS A 963 15.97 7.02 38.29
C LYS A 963 15.60 7.12 39.76
N GLU A 964 16.34 7.90 40.52
CA GLU A 964 16.13 8.10 41.97
C GLU A 964 15.21 9.31 42.26
N ALA A 965 14.86 10.10 41.21
CA ALA A 965 14.01 11.27 41.39
C ALA A 965 12.63 10.87 41.92
N ARG A 966 12.18 11.61 42.95
CA ARG A 966 10.90 11.30 43.62
C ARG A 966 9.82 12.33 43.38
N THR A 967 10.17 13.48 42.81
CA THR A 967 9.20 14.55 42.49
C THR A 967 9.26 14.95 41.02
N PRO A 968 8.14 15.37 40.39
CA PRO A 968 8.14 15.90 39.05
C PRO A 968 9.06 17.11 38.82
N GLN A 969 9.31 17.89 39.90
CA GLN A 969 10.21 19.05 39.92
C GLN A 969 11.67 18.59 39.76
N ASP A 970 12.07 17.54 40.49
CA ASP A 970 13.42 16.97 40.41
C ASP A 970 13.65 16.34 39.06
N GLU A 971 12.67 15.58 38.54
CA GLU A 971 12.71 14.98 37.19
C GLU A 971 12.92 16.07 36.13
N SER A 972 12.10 17.12 36.12
CA SER A 972 12.21 18.22 35.15
C SER A 972 13.56 18.96 35.23
N THR A 973 14.10 19.14 36.44
CA THR A 973 15.39 19.79 36.66
C THR A 973 16.53 18.96 36.08
N ILE A 974 16.50 17.65 36.31
CA ILE A 974 17.52 16.72 35.81
C ILE A 974 17.41 16.57 34.28
N GLU A 975 16.20 16.46 33.72
CA GLU A 975 15.98 16.43 32.28
C GLU A 975 16.49 17.68 31.57
N ASN A 976 16.30 18.86 32.15
CA ASN A 976 16.83 20.09 31.59
C ASN A 976 18.36 20.12 31.60
N ALA A 977 18.99 19.56 32.66
CA ALA A 977 20.44 19.44 32.75
C ALA A 977 20.97 18.45 31.66
N ILE A 978 20.29 17.33 31.44
CA ILE A 978 20.59 16.36 30.37
C ILE A 978 20.49 17.04 28.98
N LYS A 979 19.41 17.74 28.70
CA LYS A 979 19.25 18.49 27.44
C LYS A 979 20.35 19.51 27.21
N ALA A 980 20.81 20.20 28.24
CA ALA A 980 21.91 21.15 28.16
C ALA A 980 23.25 20.45 27.83
N LEU A 981 23.53 19.30 28.41
CA LEU A 981 24.71 18.49 28.11
C LEU A 981 24.66 17.92 26.69
N ASP A 982 23.51 17.45 26.25
CA ASP A 982 23.29 17.00 24.88
C ASP A 982 23.68 18.06 23.84
N VAL A 983 23.27 19.30 24.05
CA VAL A 983 23.66 20.43 23.19
C VAL A 983 25.16 20.65 23.19
N GLN A 984 25.83 20.50 24.34
CA GLN A 984 27.29 20.66 24.42
C GLN A 984 28.03 19.50 23.72
N ILE A 985 27.57 18.27 23.90
CA ILE A 985 28.09 17.10 23.20
C ILE A 985 27.92 17.28 21.67
N ASP A 986 26.71 17.60 21.21
CA ASP A 986 26.42 17.79 19.79
C ASP A 986 27.30 18.90 19.20
N THR A 987 27.50 20.00 19.93
CA THR A 987 28.34 21.13 19.47
C THR A 987 29.80 20.71 19.23
N ILE A 988 30.38 19.93 20.16
CA ILE A 988 31.75 19.41 19.98
C ILE A 988 31.78 18.36 18.87
N VAL A 989 30.76 17.49 18.80
CA VAL A 989 30.68 16.47 17.73
C VAL A 989 30.59 17.15 16.36
N TYR A 990 29.76 18.16 16.17
CA TYR A 990 29.67 18.91 14.91
C TYR A 990 31.03 19.53 14.53
N LYS A 991 31.73 20.09 15.52
CA LYS A 991 33.08 20.66 15.32
C LYS A 991 34.10 19.59 14.89
N ILE A 992 34.19 18.46 15.58
CA ILE A 992 35.19 17.41 15.26
C ILE A 992 34.90 16.68 13.93
N TYR A 993 33.62 16.66 13.50
CA TYR A 993 33.23 16.20 12.17
C TYR A 993 33.27 17.30 11.12
N GLY A 994 33.53 18.58 11.49
CA GLY A 994 33.65 19.71 10.57
C GLY A 994 32.38 20.07 9.82
N LEU A 995 31.22 19.88 10.44
CA LEU A 995 29.92 20.17 9.80
C LEU A 995 29.75 21.66 9.54
N THR A 996 29.13 22.00 8.41
CA THR A 996 28.73 23.36 8.06
C THR A 996 27.46 23.78 8.82
N ASP A 997 27.19 25.08 8.88
CA ASP A 997 25.97 25.62 9.50
C ASP A 997 24.70 25.09 8.81
N GLU A 998 24.70 24.89 7.50
CA GLU A 998 23.59 24.33 6.73
C GLU A 998 23.32 22.87 7.12
N GLU A 999 24.37 22.05 7.25
CA GLU A 999 24.27 20.65 7.71
C GLU A 999 23.75 20.56 9.14
N ILE A 1000 24.20 21.46 10.02
CA ILE A 1000 23.73 21.53 11.42
C ILE A 1000 22.24 21.93 11.47
N ILE A 1001 21.79 22.84 10.61
CA ILE A 1001 20.36 23.23 10.52
C ILE A 1001 19.52 22.01 10.10
N THR A 1002 19.96 21.26 9.10
CA THR A 1002 19.28 20.06 8.61
C THR A 1002 19.16 18.97 9.70
N LEU A 1003 20.17 18.82 10.56
CA LEU A 1003 20.16 17.88 11.68
C LEU A 1003 19.26 18.32 12.87
N LYS A 1004 18.88 19.60 12.93
CA LYS A 1004 18.04 20.15 14.00
C LYS A 1004 16.54 20.11 13.67
N ASN A 1005 16.18 20.01 12.40
CA ASN A 1005 14.81 19.84 11.90
C ASN A 1005 14.51 18.36 11.67
#